data_dbc823f8b854a8192d0bbbd57c532a99
#
_entry.id   dbc823f8b854a8192d0bbbd57c532a99
#
_cell.length_a   1.000
_cell.length_b   1.000
_cell.length_c   1.000
_cell.angle_alpha   90.00
_cell.angle_beta   90.00
_cell.angle_gamma   90.00
#
_symmetry.space_group_name_H-M   'P 1'
#
loop_
_entity.id
_entity.type
_entity.pdbx_description
1 polymer ?
#
loop_
_entity_poly.entity_id
_entity_poly.type
_entity_poly.pdbx_seq_one_letter_code
_entity_poly.pdbx_strand_id
1 'polypeptide(L)'
;MAKSLVIVESPAKAKTISKYLGSEYIVKSSVGHIRDLPKGKSKTPAKRNVLPKDISAEEKEILKKINKRKADVKRWGIDPEDGWKGIYEIIPGKEKVVKELRAAAKNVDHIYLATDLDREGEAIAWHLKEALGPKKYEFSRVRFNQITKTSILESFADPKEIDQDLVNAQQARRFLDRVVGFELSPLLWEKVARNLSAGRVQSVALRLLVEREHLIQAFVPEEFWEVRMSALNSENQSINFSLNRKKSEPLLKQDEAKRIEDIIKSSNLLINDVSKKPVKVKPKAPFITSTLQQAASTRLSFNVKRTMRVAQKLYEAGLITYMRTDAPSLSKDSILDARNYIGDKLGDKYLTNAPRIYSSTENAQEAHEAIRPTNAFMTGNQLLNHSEEETRLYELIWQQFIASQMPDAEYLSTSVKINLEDYVFSANGREVVFDGYTKISGNSSKNPDDAILPPLSEGDVLNLEHLDLDQKYTKPPARFSEAALVKELEKKGIGRPSTYASIISTIQDRGYVDVENRRFFVKKIGLIVADRLLESFSDIMDYSFTANFEDQLDKVAEGELEWKSVLDSFYSAFKKDLTLAFTDEGMRKNIPTQTDITCSLCSSNTMVIRNSGTGVFLGCNGYNNEGEDKCKGTLNLISGDEAISLDDQDEASNLMKRERCHICGTSMDNFLMDETRKLHVCGNNPDCSGYKIEQGAFKLKGYDGPLLECHKCGAEMQLNTGKFGKYFLCLNDNCGTTRNLQRNGEPKPIVMEPILSELACEKFEDHYLLRDSMKGLFLAASKYPKNRETRAPKIEEFISIVTEDTLMDACRYLKDPKKHFYLLSGPLKDKDKNPYVIRYNKAEDTHYLASEKDGKKTKWTAVFDNDEWREQLKK
;
A
#
# COMPACT_ATOMS: atom_id res chain seq x y z
N MET A 1 40.39 26.21 10.69
CA MET A 1 39.22 25.92 11.53
C MET A 1 38.80 24.48 11.35
N ALA A 2 38.65 23.69 12.40
CA ALA A 2 38.14 22.34 12.33
C ALA A 2 36.73 22.37 11.74
N LYS A 3 36.49 21.61 10.69
CA LYS A 3 35.16 21.50 10.08
C LYS A 3 34.33 20.51 10.89
N SER A 4 33.06 20.79 11.08
CA SER A 4 32.12 19.84 11.70
C SER A 4 31.44 18.99 10.61
N LEU A 5 31.12 17.72 10.95
CA LEU A 5 30.39 16.82 10.05
C LEU A 5 28.90 16.82 10.45
N VAL A 6 28.04 17.06 9.50
CA VAL A 6 26.57 16.94 9.65
C VAL A 6 26.10 15.71 8.90
N ILE A 7 25.40 14.80 9.58
CA ILE A 7 24.86 13.58 8.98
C ILE A 7 23.34 13.62 9.00
N VAL A 8 22.73 13.55 7.82
CA VAL A 8 21.29 13.49 7.59
C VAL A 8 20.88 12.14 6.98
N GLU A 9 19.58 11.84 6.90
CA GLU A 9 19.11 10.55 6.40
C GLU A 9 19.15 10.40 4.89
N SER A 10 18.90 11.49 4.15
CA SER A 10 18.74 11.41 2.69
C SER A 10 19.67 12.37 1.94
N PRO A 11 20.09 12.02 0.70
CA PRO A 11 20.87 12.91 -0.14
C PRO A 11 20.14 14.23 -0.48
N ALA A 12 18.81 14.21 -0.58
CA ALA A 12 18.00 15.39 -0.85
C ALA A 12 18.09 16.37 0.32
N LYS A 13 17.92 15.90 1.57
CA LYS A 13 18.13 16.73 2.78
C LYS A 13 19.55 17.29 2.82
N ALA A 14 20.58 16.45 2.54
CA ALA A 14 21.96 16.92 2.52
C ALA A 14 22.13 18.08 1.54
N LYS A 15 21.56 18.00 0.35
CA LYS A 15 21.61 19.06 -0.66
C LYS A 15 20.88 20.35 -0.19
N THR A 16 19.74 20.22 0.47
CA THR A 16 18.95 21.38 0.95
C THR A 16 19.65 22.05 2.14
N ILE A 17 20.05 21.27 3.15
CA ILE A 17 20.67 21.80 4.39
C ILE A 17 22.05 22.41 4.11
N SER A 18 22.85 21.82 3.21
CA SER A 18 24.15 22.38 2.86
C SER A 18 24.10 23.77 2.23
N LYS A 19 22.93 24.20 1.70
CA LYS A 19 22.75 25.56 1.19
C LYS A 19 22.56 26.60 2.31
N TYR A 20 22.12 26.16 3.50
CA TYR A 20 21.83 27.02 4.64
C TYR A 20 22.98 27.11 5.62
N LEU A 21 23.80 26.03 5.71
CA LEU A 21 24.97 25.96 6.56
C LEU A 21 26.19 26.52 5.83
N GLY A 22 27.15 27.10 6.57
CA GLY A 22 28.39 27.67 6.03
C GLY A 22 29.41 26.62 5.63
N SER A 23 30.57 27.11 5.14
CA SER A 23 31.67 26.26 4.65
C SER A 23 32.39 25.47 5.75
N GLU A 24 32.13 25.80 7.01
CA GLU A 24 32.62 25.11 8.22
C GLU A 24 31.93 23.74 8.43
N TYR A 25 30.82 23.46 7.74
CA TYR A 25 30.11 22.20 7.84
C TYR A 25 30.29 21.32 6.61
N ILE A 26 30.57 20.05 6.83
CA ILE A 26 30.56 18.99 5.80
C ILE A 26 29.26 18.22 5.92
N VAL A 27 28.31 18.41 5.02
CA VAL A 27 27.01 17.71 5.07
C VAL A 27 27.08 16.40 4.27
N LYS A 28 26.74 15.27 4.89
CA LYS A 28 26.69 13.93 4.30
C LYS A 28 25.37 13.23 4.63
N SER A 29 25.05 12.19 3.85
CA SER A 29 23.84 11.38 4.07
C SER A 29 24.19 9.93 4.44
N SER A 30 23.44 9.37 5.41
CA SER A 30 23.48 7.93 5.74
C SER A 30 22.68 7.07 4.76
N VAL A 31 21.85 7.70 3.93
CA VAL A 31 20.90 7.00 3.03
C VAL A 31 19.98 6.06 3.84
N GLY A 32 19.41 6.56 4.95
CA GLY A 32 18.58 5.82 5.90
C GLY A 32 19.38 5.01 6.92
N HIS A 33 18.79 3.94 7.46
CA HIS A 33 19.47 3.07 8.43
C HIS A 33 20.75 2.44 7.87
N ILE A 34 21.80 2.40 8.69
CA ILE A 34 23.09 1.77 8.36
C ILE A 34 23.35 0.47 9.11
N ARG A 35 22.67 0.25 10.25
CA ARG A 35 22.73 -0.96 11.07
C ARG A 35 21.33 -1.49 11.34
N ASP A 36 21.19 -2.81 11.41
CA ASP A 36 19.95 -3.50 11.82
C ASP A 36 20.31 -4.85 12.43
N LEU A 37 19.33 -5.53 12.99
CA LEU A 37 19.44 -6.92 13.43
C LEU A 37 19.71 -7.86 12.23
N PRO A 38 20.39 -9.00 12.42
CA PRO A 38 20.72 -9.94 11.34
C PRO A 38 19.51 -10.35 10.50
N LYS A 39 19.68 -10.52 9.20
CA LYS A 39 18.57 -10.92 8.28
C LYS A 39 18.13 -12.40 8.40
N GLY A 40 18.64 -13.16 9.37
CA GLY A 40 18.21 -14.53 9.65
C GLY A 40 18.58 -15.61 8.61
N LYS A 41 19.18 -15.23 7.49
CA LYS A 41 19.69 -16.18 6.48
C LYS A 41 21.20 -16.34 6.65
N SER A 42 21.65 -17.35 7.41
CA SER A 42 23.04 -17.82 7.31
C SER A 42 23.23 -18.45 5.92
N LYS A 43 24.16 -17.91 5.13
CA LYS A 43 24.58 -18.51 3.85
C LYS A 43 25.37 -19.83 4.05
N THR A 44 25.78 -20.11 5.26
CA THR A 44 26.48 -21.34 5.63
C THR A 44 25.48 -22.32 6.22
N PRO A 45 25.40 -23.57 5.72
CA PRO A 45 24.65 -24.63 6.37
C PRO A 45 25.15 -24.73 7.82
N ALA A 46 24.22 -24.70 8.76
CA ALA A 46 24.57 -24.94 10.17
C ALA A 46 25.27 -26.30 10.24
N LYS A 47 26.52 -26.32 10.71
CA LYS A 47 27.17 -27.59 11.08
C LYS A 47 26.21 -28.27 12.04
N ARG A 48 25.77 -29.49 11.71
CA ARG A 48 25.00 -30.32 12.66
C ARG A 48 25.81 -30.41 13.93
N ASN A 49 25.35 -29.81 15.01
CA ASN A 49 25.92 -30.00 16.33
C ASN A 49 25.64 -31.45 16.72
N VAL A 50 26.61 -32.30 16.48
CA VAL A 50 26.58 -33.68 16.95
C VAL A 50 26.69 -33.65 18.47
N LEU A 51 25.65 -34.09 19.17
CA LEU A 51 25.69 -34.19 20.64
C LEU A 51 26.69 -35.28 21.02
N PRO A 52 27.48 -35.11 22.09
CA PRO A 52 28.36 -36.13 22.62
C PRO A 52 27.58 -37.44 22.88
N LYS A 53 28.19 -38.58 22.60
CA LYS A 53 27.53 -39.89 22.75
C LYS A 53 27.40 -40.33 24.22
N ASP A 54 28.31 -39.86 25.08
CA ASP A 54 28.53 -40.37 26.44
C ASP A 54 27.93 -39.47 27.54
N ILE A 55 26.78 -38.84 27.27
CA ILE A 55 26.08 -37.94 28.20
C ILE A 55 24.70 -38.50 28.54
N SER A 56 24.20 -38.24 29.75
CA SER A 56 22.89 -38.66 30.24
C SER A 56 21.73 -38.13 29.36
N ALA A 57 20.56 -38.70 29.52
CA ALA A 57 19.36 -38.21 28.82
C ALA A 57 19.00 -36.79 29.23
N GLU A 58 19.17 -36.43 30.50
CA GLU A 58 18.92 -35.08 31.03
C GLU A 58 19.92 -34.07 30.46
N GLU A 59 21.21 -34.41 30.46
CA GLU A 59 22.26 -33.55 29.85
C GLU A 59 22.03 -33.37 28.35
N LYS A 60 21.58 -34.39 27.61
CA LYS A 60 21.19 -34.26 26.18
C LYS A 60 20.06 -33.28 26.01
N GLU A 61 19.07 -33.30 26.88
CA GLU A 61 17.92 -32.38 26.81
C GLU A 61 18.35 -30.95 27.12
N ILE A 62 19.17 -30.74 28.14
CA ILE A 62 19.74 -29.43 28.50
C ILE A 62 20.57 -28.88 27.33
N LEU A 63 21.46 -29.68 26.75
CA LEU A 63 22.27 -29.27 25.61
C LEU A 63 21.44 -28.95 24.38
N LYS A 64 20.36 -29.69 24.11
CA LYS A 64 19.41 -29.35 23.04
C LYS A 64 18.77 -27.98 23.26
N LYS A 65 18.31 -27.68 24.47
CA LYS A 65 17.72 -26.36 24.84
C LYS A 65 18.74 -25.24 24.65
N ILE A 66 19.97 -25.41 25.16
CA ILE A 66 21.05 -24.43 25.00
C ILE A 66 21.39 -24.21 23.52
N ASN A 67 21.52 -25.26 22.73
CA ASN A 67 21.82 -25.17 21.29
C ASN A 67 20.67 -24.51 20.52
N LYS A 68 19.42 -24.81 20.86
CA LYS A 68 18.23 -24.16 20.28
C LYS A 68 18.25 -22.66 20.60
N ARG A 69 18.45 -22.27 21.87
CA ARG A 69 18.56 -20.86 22.27
C ARG A 69 19.65 -20.13 21.49
N LYS A 70 20.87 -20.70 21.42
CA LYS A 70 21.98 -20.10 20.64
C LYS A 70 21.64 -19.93 19.17
N ALA A 71 20.93 -20.87 18.57
CA ALA A 71 20.49 -20.80 17.18
C ALA A 71 19.42 -19.71 16.98
N ASP A 72 18.48 -19.60 17.93
CA ASP A 72 17.42 -18.59 17.91
C ASP A 72 18.00 -17.20 18.11
N VAL A 73 18.85 -16.97 19.08
CA VAL A 73 19.56 -15.69 19.30
C VAL A 73 20.35 -15.29 18.05
N LYS A 74 21.07 -16.22 17.43
CA LYS A 74 21.78 -15.95 16.17
C LYS A 74 20.82 -15.58 15.01
N ARG A 75 19.65 -16.21 14.95
CA ARG A 75 18.63 -15.95 13.92
C ARG A 75 17.90 -14.63 14.15
N TRP A 76 17.55 -14.33 15.40
CA TRP A 76 16.81 -13.11 15.76
C TRP A 76 17.71 -11.88 15.86
N GLY A 77 18.94 -12.09 16.30
CA GLY A 77 19.86 -11.03 16.69
C GLY A 77 19.48 -10.39 18.04
N ILE A 78 18.72 -11.11 18.87
CA ILE A 78 18.19 -10.65 20.17
C ILE A 78 18.24 -11.82 21.14
N ASP A 79 18.64 -11.55 22.39
CA ASP A 79 18.56 -12.52 23.47
C ASP A 79 17.58 -12.05 24.55
N PRO A 80 16.31 -12.52 24.55
CA PRO A 80 15.33 -12.14 25.57
C PRO A 80 15.72 -12.56 26.98
N GLU A 81 16.46 -13.66 27.14
CA GLU A 81 16.89 -14.19 28.45
C GLU A 81 18.18 -13.52 28.99
N ASP A 82 18.88 -12.69 28.16
CA ASP A 82 20.03 -11.86 28.57
C ASP A 82 19.68 -10.37 28.46
N GLY A 83 18.55 -9.98 29.10
CA GLY A 83 18.11 -8.59 29.21
C GLY A 83 17.86 -7.91 27.85
N TRP A 84 17.34 -8.64 26.86
CA TRP A 84 17.02 -8.12 25.53
C TRP A 84 18.20 -7.55 24.76
N LYS A 85 19.38 -8.16 24.93
CA LYS A 85 20.57 -7.69 24.25
C LYS A 85 20.46 -7.86 22.74
N GLY A 86 20.51 -6.73 22.02
CA GLY A 86 20.49 -6.69 20.55
C GLY A 86 21.86 -6.86 19.93
N ILE A 87 21.97 -7.72 18.93
CA ILE A 87 23.17 -7.93 18.12
C ILE A 87 22.96 -7.21 16.80
N TYR A 88 23.60 -6.04 16.62
CA TYR A 88 23.46 -5.21 15.43
C TYR A 88 24.64 -5.39 14.47
N GLU A 89 24.34 -5.50 13.18
CA GLU A 89 25.32 -5.56 12.12
C GLU A 89 25.07 -4.48 11.06
N ILE A 90 26.09 -4.14 10.28
CA ILE A 90 25.93 -3.21 9.16
C ILE A 90 25.03 -3.88 8.10
N ILE A 91 24.02 -3.15 7.66
CA ILE A 91 23.08 -3.63 6.65
C ILE A 91 23.84 -3.94 5.36
N PRO A 92 23.68 -5.14 4.76
CA PRO A 92 24.32 -5.49 3.50
C PRO A 92 24.05 -4.45 2.40
N GLY A 93 25.13 -3.94 1.79
CA GLY A 93 25.11 -2.85 0.81
C GLY A 93 25.30 -1.44 1.39
N LYS A 94 25.41 -1.30 2.72
CA LYS A 94 25.68 -0.02 3.40
C LYS A 94 27.16 0.16 3.79
N GLU A 95 28.00 -0.84 3.55
CA GLU A 95 29.42 -0.83 3.89
C GLU A 95 30.15 0.36 3.25
N LYS A 96 29.80 0.69 2.00
CA LYS A 96 30.36 1.83 1.27
C LYS A 96 29.99 3.16 1.94
N VAL A 97 28.71 3.33 2.31
CA VAL A 97 28.21 4.53 2.98
C VAL A 97 28.93 4.73 4.33
N VAL A 98 29.02 3.66 5.14
CA VAL A 98 29.74 3.71 6.43
C VAL A 98 31.22 4.06 6.23
N LYS A 99 31.87 3.51 5.21
CA LYS A 99 33.28 3.83 4.87
C LYS A 99 33.44 5.30 4.48
N GLU A 100 32.53 5.85 3.68
CA GLU A 100 32.52 7.26 3.28
C GLU A 100 32.28 8.19 4.48
N LEU A 101 31.33 7.85 5.38
CA LEU A 101 31.10 8.61 6.61
C LEU A 101 32.31 8.59 7.54
N ARG A 102 32.95 7.41 7.75
CA ARG A 102 34.17 7.28 8.51
C ARG A 102 35.33 8.09 7.93
N ALA A 103 35.43 8.17 6.59
CA ALA A 103 36.43 8.98 5.93
C ALA A 103 36.20 10.48 6.13
N ALA A 104 34.93 10.93 6.05
CA ALA A 104 34.55 12.32 6.32
C ALA A 104 34.78 12.70 7.78
N ALA A 105 34.58 11.77 8.72
CA ALA A 105 34.75 11.99 10.15
C ALA A 105 36.22 12.09 10.61
N LYS A 106 37.18 11.62 9.81
CA LYS A 106 38.60 11.63 10.20
C LYS A 106 39.20 13.03 10.48
N ASN A 107 38.65 14.05 9.85
CA ASN A 107 39.18 15.41 9.86
C ASN A 107 38.24 16.38 10.59
N VAL A 108 37.44 15.89 11.49
CA VAL A 108 36.53 16.69 12.30
C VAL A 108 36.53 16.20 13.76
N ASP A 109 36.25 17.07 14.68
CA ASP A 109 36.17 16.76 16.11
C ASP A 109 34.72 16.57 16.54
N HIS A 110 33.78 17.26 15.86
CA HIS A 110 32.37 17.30 16.20
C HIS A 110 31.49 16.77 15.08
N ILE A 111 30.50 15.92 15.41
CA ILE A 111 29.55 15.32 14.47
C ILE A 111 28.12 15.66 14.91
N TYR A 112 27.40 16.39 14.06
CA TYR A 112 25.99 16.70 14.22
C TYR A 112 25.15 15.63 13.56
N LEU A 113 24.20 15.04 14.32
CA LEU A 113 23.26 14.03 13.85
C LEU A 113 21.91 14.72 13.61
N ALA A 114 21.66 15.10 12.35
CA ALA A 114 20.50 15.89 11.92
C ALA A 114 19.47 15.01 11.17
N THR A 115 19.09 13.90 11.80
CA THR A 115 18.07 12.96 11.35
C THR A 115 16.67 13.44 11.72
N ASP A 116 15.60 12.79 11.22
CA ASP A 116 14.21 13.15 11.50
C ASP A 116 13.92 13.20 13.00
N LEU A 117 12.87 13.93 13.37
CA LEU A 117 12.55 14.15 14.79
C LEU A 117 11.82 12.97 15.47
N ASP A 118 11.38 11.96 14.68
CA ASP A 118 10.68 10.79 15.21
C ASP A 118 11.63 9.74 15.81
N ARG A 119 11.04 8.70 16.46
CA ARG A 119 11.80 7.58 17.07
C ARG A 119 12.74 6.87 16.09
N GLU A 120 12.35 6.79 14.80
CA GLU A 120 13.19 6.17 13.77
C GLU A 120 14.43 7.03 13.47
N GLY A 121 14.26 8.35 13.40
CA GLY A 121 15.37 9.29 13.24
C GLY A 121 16.33 9.26 14.44
N GLU A 122 15.81 9.12 15.65
CA GLU A 122 16.61 9.00 16.86
C GLU A 122 17.44 7.70 16.88
N ALA A 123 16.80 6.58 16.48
CA ALA A 123 17.48 5.30 16.35
C ALA A 123 18.57 5.34 15.26
N ILE A 124 18.33 6.02 14.13
CA ILE A 124 19.34 6.23 13.09
C ILE A 124 20.52 7.02 13.65
N ALA A 125 20.27 8.10 14.40
CA ALA A 125 21.31 8.90 15.06
C ALA A 125 22.16 8.04 16.02
N TRP A 126 21.53 7.25 16.86
CA TRP A 126 22.20 6.32 17.76
C TRP A 126 23.03 5.28 17.00
N HIS A 127 22.49 4.67 15.95
CA HIS A 127 23.22 3.71 15.13
C HIS A 127 24.42 4.33 14.41
N LEU A 128 24.33 5.60 14.01
CA LEU A 128 25.45 6.36 13.44
C LEU A 128 26.57 6.58 14.46
N LYS A 129 26.22 7.04 15.68
CA LYS A 129 27.15 7.22 16.78
C LYS A 129 27.93 5.93 17.09
N GLU A 130 27.18 4.81 17.23
CA GLU A 130 27.77 3.50 17.46
C GLU A 130 28.71 3.03 16.32
N ALA A 131 28.30 3.24 15.05
CA ALA A 131 29.08 2.80 13.89
C ALA A 131 30.35 3.62 13.66
N LEU A 132 30.34 4.91 14.04
CA LEU A 132 31.48 5.81 13.88
C LEU A 132 32.49 5.73 15.04
N GLY A 133 32.05 5.30 16.22
CA GLY A 133 32.86 5.16 17.45
C GLY A 133 32.49 6.21 18.49
N PRO A 134 31.66 5.85 19.50
CA PRO A 134 31.05 6.80 20.45
C PRO A 134 32.08 7.52 21.35
N LYS A 135 33.27 6.97 21.54
CA LYS A 135 34.33 7.56 22.38
C LYS A 135 35.35 8.39 21.56
N LYS A 136 35.15 8.48 20.23
CA LYS A 136 36.17 9.07 19.35
C LYS A 136 35.86 10.49 18.93
N TYR A 137 34.58 10.85 18.92
CA TYR A 137 34.10 12.15 18.45
C TYR A 137 33.12 12.69 19.46
N GLU A 138 32.96 14.01 19.47
CA GLU A 138 31.82 14.67 20.12
C GLU A 138 30.58 14.57 19.21
N PHE A 139 29.43 14.17 19.76
CA PHE A 139 28.20 14.01 19.02
C PHE A 139 27.12 14.90 19.59
N SER A 140 26.44 15.62 18.72
CA SER A 140 25.24 16.38 19.08
C SER A 140 24.09 16.03 18.17
N ARG A 141 22.89 16.03 18.73
CA ARG A 141 21.62 15.80 18.05
C ARG A 141 20.98 17.12 17.66
N VAL A 142 20.61 17.28 16.39
CA VAL A 142 19.88 18.45 15.87
C VAL A 142 18.51 18.01 15.39
N ARG A 143 17.44 18.62 15.94
CA ARG A 143 16.04 18.29 15.62
C ARG A 143 15.34 19.50 15.01
N PHE A 144 14.61 19.32 13.92
CA PHE A 144 13.81 20.34 13.26
C PHE A 144 12.56 19.73 12.64
N ASN A 145 11.44 20.46 12.71
CA ASN A 145 10.16 20.06 12.13
C ASN A 145 9.99 20.52 10.67
N GLN A 146 10.84 21.45 10.20
CA GLN A 146 10.82 21.97 8.83
C GLN A 146 12.24 22.30 8.35
N ILE A 147 12.48 22.16 7.05
CA ILE A 147 13.81 22.40 6.47
C ILE A 147 13.82 23.78 5.82
N THR A 148 13.72 24.82 6.65
CA THR A 148 13.90 26.24 6.28
C THR A 148 15.21 26.77 6.83
N LYS A 149 15.73 27.87 6.26
CA LYS A 149 16.99 28.46 6.71
C LYS A 149 16.93 28.85 8.19
N THR A 150 15.86 29.52 8.62
CA THR A 150 15.66 29.98 9.99
C THR A 150 15.64 28.79 10.96
N SER A 151 14.74 27.81 10.72
CA SER A 151 14.60 26.65 11.61
C SER A 151 15.89 25.82 11.71
N ILE A 152 16.63 25.68 10.61
CA ILE A 152 17.92 24.95 10.63
C ILE A 152 18.94 25.73 11.47
N LEU A 153 19.10 27.03 11.29
CA LEU A 153 20.07 27.82 12.05
C LEU A 153 19.73 27.85 13.55
N GLU A 154 18.46 27.98 13.89
CA GLU A 154 17.98 27.91 15.28
C GLU A 154 18.27 26.55 15.93
N SER A 155 17.98 25.45 15.19
CA SER A 155 18.24 24.10 15.70
C SER A 155 19.73 23.79 15.89
N PHE A 156 20.60 24.41 15.10
CA PHE A 156 22.06 24.28 15.26
C PHE A 156 22.62 25.17 16.37
N ALA A 157 21.87 26.20 16.79
CA ALA A 157 22.24 27.06 17.94
C ALA A 157 21.98 26.38 19.30
N ASP A 158 21.04 25.40 19.34
CA ASP A 158 20.69 24.67 20.58
C ASP A 158 20.69 23.14 20.34
N PRO A 159 21.86 22.54 20.04
CA PRO A 159 21.96 21.11 19.83
C PRO A 159 21.74 20.35 21.14
N LYS A 160 21.12 19.18 21.05
CA LYS A 160 20.78 18.31 22.20
C LYS A 160 21.66 17.05 22.21
N GLU A 161 21.55 16.25 23.25
CA GLU A 161 22.04 14.87 23.25
C GLU A 161 21.05 13.93 22.53
N ILE A 162 21.53 12.71 22.20
CA ILE A 162 20.64 11.65 21.72
C ILE A 162 19.73 11.24 22.87
N ASP A 163 18.45 11.23 22.62
CA ASP A 163 17.42 10.83 23.55
C ASP A 163 17.37 9.30 23.65
N GLN A 164 17.88 8.77 24.76
CA GLN A 164 17.98 7.33 24.96
C GLN A 164 16.61 6.67 25.14
N ASP A 165 15.61 7.37 25.63
CA ASP A 165 14.26 6.82 25.83
C ASP A 165 13.53 6.66 24.50
N LEU A 166 13.68 7.60 23.57
CA LEU A 166 13.21 7.45 22.20
C LEU A 166 13.90 6.27 21.49
N VAL A 167 15.23 6.10 21.69
CA VAL A 167 15.99 4.95 21.15
C VAL A 167 15.46 3.64 21.75
N ASN A 168 15.23 3.60 23.08
CA ASN A 168 14.72 2.43 23.78
C ASN A 168 13.32 2.05 23.33
N ALA A 169 12.43 3.02 23.12
CA ALA A 169 11.09 2.80 22.61
C ALA A 169 11.13 2.20 21.18
N GLN A 170 12.01 2.70 20.31
CA GLN A 170 12.20 2.15 18.97
C GLN A 170 12.78 0.74 19.01
N GLN A 171 13.79 0.49 19.88
CA GLN A 171 14.37 -0.83 20.06
C GLN A 171 13.34 -1.83 20.60
N ALA A 172 12.57 -1.47 21.62
CA ALA A 172 11.53 -2.30 22.21
C ALA A 172 10.53 -2.75 21.12
N ARG A 173 10.03 -1.79 20.33
CA ARG A 173 9.16 -2.10 19.20
C ARG A 173 9.82 -3.05 18.20
N ARG A 174 11.05 -2.74 17.78
CA ARG A 174 11.79 -3.53 16.80
C ARG A 174 12.04 -4.96 17.27
N PHE A 175 12.41 -5.14 18.55
CA PHE A 175 12.67 -6.43 19.15
C PHE A 175 11.42 -7.30 19.23
N LEU A 176 10.34 -6.71 19.70
CA LEU A 176 9.08 -7.43 19.80
C LEU A 176 8.54 -7.88 18.44
N ASP A 177 8.44 -6.94 17.50
CA ASP A 177 7.95 -7.26 16.14
C ASP A 177 8.83 -8.35 15.49
N ARG A 178 10.12 -8.34 15.78
CA ARG A 178 11.07 -9.34 15.32
C ARG A 178 10.80 -10.73 15.92
N VAL A 179 10.74 -10.80 17.23
CA VAL A 179 10.55 -12.07 17.96
C VAL A 179 9.20 -12.68 17.63
N VAL A 180 8.12 -11.90 17.72
CA VAL A 180 6.77 -12.36 17.37
C VAL A 180 6.71 -12.87 15.93
N GLY A 181 7.26 -12.12 14.98
CA GLY A 181 7.26 -12.53 13.57
C GLY A 181 8.04 -13.82 13.29
N PHE A 182 9.17 -14.03 13.96
CA PHE A 182 9.99 -15.23 13.80
C PHE A 182 9.45 -16.46 14.53
N GLU A 183 8.65 -16.28 15.57
CA GLU A 183 8.00 -17.36 16.31
C GLU A 183 6.65 -17.77 15.69
N LEU A 184 5.81 -16.81 15.29
CA LEU A 184 4.49 -17.11 14.70
C LEU A 184 4.59 -17.67 13.27
N SER A 185 5.57 -17.22 12.48
CA SER A 185 5.65 -17.68 11.10
C SER A 185 5.88 -19.21 10.96
N PRO A 186 6.80 -19.85 11.71
CA PRO A 186 6.94 -21.31 11.70
C PRO A 186 5.67 -22.04 12.13
N LEU A 187 4.94 -21.54 13.13
CA LEU A 187 3.67 -22.11 13.57
C LEU A 187 2.65 -22.11 12.41
N LEU A 188 2.51 -20.98 11.71
CA LEU A 188 1.63 -20.90 10.54
C LEU A 188 2.08 -21.85 9.42
N TRP A 189 3.40 -22.08 9.24
CA TRP A 189 3.90 -23.02 8.22
C TRP A 189 3.57 -24.45 8.54
N GLU A 190 3.55 -24.80 9.80
CA GLU A 190 3.19 -26.13 10.27
C GLU A 190 1.68 -26.38 10.26
N LYS A 191 0.91 -25.42 10.75
CA LYS A 191 -0.53 -25.61 10.99
C LYS A 191 -1.40 -25.21 9.78
N VAL A 192 -0.96 -24.22 8.97
CA VAL A 192 -1.77 -23.64 7.88
C VAL A 192 -1.14 -23.88 6.51
N ALA A 193 -0.10 -23.15 6.14
CA ALA A 193 0.60 -23.32 4.86
C ALA A 193 2.00 -22.66 4.89
N ARG A 194 2.92 -23.14 4.03
CA ARG A 194 4.28 -22.60 3.93
C ARG A 194 4.28 -21.15 3.41
N ASN A 195 5.35 -20.41 3.77
CA ASN A 195 5.60 -19.02 3.36
C ASN A 195 4.61 -17.98 3.90
N LEU A 196 3.77 -18.32 4.86
CA LEU A 196 2.94 -17.36 5.59
C LEU A 196 3.75 -16.60 6.63
N SER A 197 3.29 -15.44 7.03
CA SER A 197 3.89 -14.67 8.12
C SER A 197 2.83 -13.96 8.94
N ALA A 198 3.06 -13.89 10.24
CA ALA A 198 2.26 -13.08 11.14
C ALA A 198 3.14 -12.03 11.81
N GLY A 199 2.51 -11.02 12.36
CA GLY A 199 3.15 -9.99 13.16
C GLY A 199 2.11 -9.22 13.92
N ARG A 200 2.49 -8.68 15.06
CA ARG A 200 1.60 -8.08 16.04
C ARG A 200 0.58 -7.10 15.42
N VAL A 201 1.03 -6.05 14.76
CA VAL A 201 0.13 -5.01 14.22
C VAL A 201 -0.51 -5.41 12.89
N GLN A 202 0.24 -6.07 12.00
CA GLN A 202 -0.29 -6.48 10.69
C GLN A 202 -1.43 -7.50 10.80
N SER A 203 -1.37 -8.42 11.78
CA SER A 203 -2.40 -9.44 11.98
C SER A 203 -3.69 -8.83 12.53
N VAL A 204 -3.58 -7.83 13.40
CA VAL A 204 -4.73 -7.08 13.92
C VAL A 204 -5.38 -6.21 12.83
N ALA A 205 -4.58 -5.60 11.95
CA ALA A 205 -5.13 -4.90 10.78
C ALA A 205 -5.83 -5.85 9.80
N LEU A 206 -5.30 -7.06 9.61
CA LEU A 206 -5.95 -8.10 8.82
C LEU A 206 -7.28 -8.54 9.46
N ARG A 207 -7.33 -8.69 10.79
CA ARG A 207 -8.56 -9.01 11.54
C ARG A 207 -9.69 -8.02 11.25
N LEU A 208 -9.42 -6.71 11.22
CA LEU A 208 -10.43 -5.70 10.87
C LEU A 208 -11.08 -5.96 9.50
N LEU A 209 -10.25 -6.34 8.51
CA LEU A 209 -10.73 -6.65 7.18
C LEU A 209 -11.50 -7.96 7.14
N VAL A 210 -11.05 -8.97 7.88
CA VAL A 210 -11.69 -10.30 7.99
C VAL A 210 -13.05 -10.19 8.68
N GLU A 211 -13.15 -9.47 9.80
CA GLU A 211 -14.45 -9.22 10.47
C GLU A 211 -15.45 -8.54 9.52
N ARG A 212 -14.98 -7.58 8.70
CA ARG A 212 -15.81 -6.94 7.67
C ARG A 212 -16.26 -7.93 6.61
N GLU A 213 -15.38 -8.81 6.16
CA GLU A 213 -15.70 -9.82 5.15
C GLU A 213 -16.69 -10.86 5.70
N HIS A 214 -16.54 -11.29 6.96
CA HIS A 214 -17.51 -12.17 7.61
C HIS A 214 -18.91 -11.54 7.68
N LEU A 215 -18.99 -10.23 8.01
CA LEU A 215 -20.28 -9.50 7.98
C LEU A 215 -20.89 -9.46 6.58
N ILE A 216 -20.07 -9.30 5.54
CA ILE A 216 -20.54 -9.31 4.15
C ILE A 216 -21.02 -10.72 3.76
N GLN A 217 -20.26 -11.77 4.10
CA GLN A 217 -20.62 -13.16 3.79
C GLN A 217 -21.87 -13.64 4.52
N ALA A 218 -22.11 -13.15 5.74
CA ALA A 218 -23.31 -13.45 6.52
C ALA A 218 -24.53 -12.64 6.09
N PHE A 219 -24.32 -11.53 5.38
CA PHE A 219 -25.40 -10.61 5.03
C PHE A 219 -26.40 -11.24 4.05
N VAL A 220 -27.70 -11.09 4.35
CA VAL A 220 -28.79 -11.48 3.47
C VAL A 220 -29.50 -10.22 3.01
N PRO A 221 -29.46 -9.87 1.71
CA PRO A 221 -30.16 -8.72 1.19
C PRO A 221 -31.69 -8.88 1.36
N GLU A 222 -32.33 -7.83 1.84
CA GLU A 222 -33.80 -7.74 1.95
C GLU A 222 -34.31 -6.74 0.95
N GLU A 223 -35.42 -7.10 0.28
CA GLU A 223 -36.10 -6.22 -0.67
C GLU A 223 -36.82 -5.09 0.05
N PHE A 224 -36.72 -3.88 -0.47
CA PHE A 224 -37.52 -2.72 -0.07
C PHE A 224 -37.78 -1.81 -1.28
N TRP A 225 -38.73 -0.89 -1.09
CA TRP A 225 -39.12 0.07 -2.11
C TRP A 225 -38.83 1.49 -1.66
N GLU A 226 -38.39 2.34 -2.58
CA GLU A 226 -38.31 3.79 -2.39
C GLU A 226 -39.36 4.48 -3.25
N VAL A 227 -40.04 5.44 -2.67
CA VAL A 227 -41.02 6.25 -3.38
C VAL A 227 -40.49 7.68 -3.47
N ARG A 228 -40.32 8.14 -4.71
CA ARG A 228 -39.91 9.50 -5.03
C ARG A 228 -40.90 10.11 -6.01
N MET A 229 -41.18 11.40 -5.89
CA MET A 229 -42.01 12.13 -6.83
C MET A 229 -41.34 13.43 -7.26
N SER A 230 -41.52 13.81 -8.51
CA SER A 230 -41.22 15.13 -9.04
C SER A 230 -42.53 15.89 -9.23
N ALA A 231 -42.57 17.12 -8.76
CA ALA A 231 -43.74 17.96 -8.87
C ALA A 231 -43.40 19.35 -9.39
N LEU A 232 -44.27 19.96 -10.19
CA LEU A 232 -44.09 21.26 -10.79
C LEU A 232 -44.78 22.35 -9.94
N ASN A 233 -44.09 23.47 -9.70
CA ASN A 233 -44.72 24.67 -9.15
C ASN A 233 -45.51 25.43 -10.23
N SER A 234 -46.12 26.56 -9.85
CA SER A 234 -46.87 27.43 -10.78
C SER A 234 -46.06 27.99 -11.93
N GLU A 235 -44.74 28.01 -11.80
CA GLU A 235 -43.77 28.48 -12.84
C GLU A 235 -43.19 27.32 -13.68
N ASN A 236 -43.75 26.11 -13.58
CA ASN A 236 -43.24 24.89 -14.23
C ASN A 236 -41.79 24.49 -13.85
N GLN A 237 -41.36 24.80 -12.64
CA GLN A 237 -40.07 24.36 -12.13
C GLN A 237 -40.27 23.04 -11.37
N SER A 238 -39.45 22.04 -11.71
CA SER A 238 -39.51 20.70 -11.13
C SER A 238 -38.80 20.62 -9.77
N ILE A 239 -39.43 19.98 -8.80
CA ILE A 239 -38.95 19.77 -7.44
C ILE A 239 -39.07 18.29 -7.10
N ASN A 240 -37.96 17.71 -6.66
CA ASN A 240 -37.91 16.31 -6.30
C ASN A 240 -38.17 16.09 -4.80
N PHE A 241 -39.17 15.31 -4.51
CA PHE A 241 -39.54 14.92 -3.16
C PHE A 241 -39.26 13.44 -2.92
N SER A 242 -38.76 13.12 -1.73
CA SER A 242 -38.58 11.75 -1.26
C SER A 242 -39.43 11.47 -0.05
N LEU A 243 -39.96 10.25 0.04
CA LEU A 243 -40.69 9.81 1.22
C LEU A 243 -39.80 9.79 2.46
N ASN A 244 -40.21 10.51 3.51
CA ASN A 244 -39.49 10.50 4.79
C ASN A 244 -39.79 9.23 5.56
N ARG A 245 -38.78 8.46 5.88
CA ARG A 245 -38.85 7.29 6.77
C ARG A 245 -37.74 7.33 7.81
N LYS A 246 -38.10 6.94 9.03
CA LYS A 246 -37.09 6.78 10.09
C LYS A 246 -36.37 5.45 9.92
N LYS A 247 -35.11 5.40 10.32
CA LYS A 247 -34.28 4.16 10.27
C LYS A 247 -34.85 3.03 11.13
N SER A 248 -35.70 3.33 12.09
CA SER A 248 -36.38 2.36 12.98
C SER A 248 -37.67 1.78 12.38
N GLU A 249 -38.16 2.35 11.29
CA GLU A 249 -39.37 1.84 10.62
C GLU A 249 -39.04 0.59 9.80
N PRO A 250 -40.00 -0.37 9.71
CA PRO A 250 -39.84 -1.53 8.84
C PRO A 250 -39.57 -1.12 7.38
N LEU A 251 -38.86 -1.97 6.63
CA LEU A 251 -38.61 -1.74 5.21
C LEU A 251 -39.91 -1.64 4.43
N LEU A 252 -40.06 -0.63 3.56
CA LEU A 252 -41.21 -0.43 2.72
C LEU A 252 -41.37 -1.61 1.75
N LYS A 253 -42.53 -2.29 1.79
CA LYS A 253 -42.82 -3.41 0.89
C LYS A 253 -43.64 -2.94 -0.31
N GLN A 254 -43.72 -3.78 -1.35
CA GLN A 254 -44.33 -3.45 -2.63
C GLN A 254 -45.81 -3.00 -2.48
N ASP A 255 -46.57 -3.72 -1.65
CA ASP A 255 -48.02 -3.42 -1.49
C ASP A 255 -48.27 -2.04 -0.84
N GLU A 256 -47.42 -1.69 0.15
CA GLU A 256 -47.48 -0.37 0.77
C GLU A 256 -46.98 0.72 -0.20
N ALA A 257 -45.93 0.45 -1.00
CA ALA A 257 -45.48 1.38 -2.01
C ALA A 257 -46.55 1.69 -3.07
N LYS A 258 -47.28 0.68 -3.52
CA LYS A 258 -48.43 0.85 -4.45
C LYS A 258 -49.55 1.64 -3.81
N ARG A 259 -49.90 1.36 -2.54
CA ARG A 259 -50.91 2.16 -1.81
C ARG A 259 -50.49 3.65 -1.75
N ILE A 260 -49.23 3.93 -1.49
CA ILE A 260 -48.71 5.30 -1.48
C ILE A 260 -48.80 5.93 -2.87
N GLU A 261 -48.53 5.17 -3.93
CA GLU A 261 -48.72 5.61 -5.33
C GLU A 261 -50.14 6.06 -5.61
N ASP A 262 -51.13 5.26 -5.19
CA ASP A 262 -52.57 5.57 -5.37
C ASP A 262 -52.97 6.84 -4.60
N ILE A 263 -52.47 7.00 -3.36
CA ILE A 263 -52.67 8.21 -2.55
C ILE A 263 -52.10 9.44 -3.26
N ILE A 264 -50.85 9.36 -3.76
CA ILE A 264 -50.21 10.49 -4.44
C ILE A 264 -51.01 10.91 -5.68
N LYS A 265 -51.44 9.93 -6.49
CA LYS A 265 -52.21 10.18 -7.74
C LYS A 265 -53.60 10.76 -7.48
N SER A 266 -54.24 10.45 -6.32
CA SER A 266 -55.60 10.92 -5.98
C SER A 266 -55.60 12.19 -5.14
N SER A 267 -54.47 12.63 -4.62
CA SER A 267 -54.35 13.76 -3.68
C SER A 267 -53.91 15.05 -4.38
N ASN A 268 -54.31 16.19 -3.85
CA ASN A 268 -53.72 17.47 -4.20
C ASN A 268 -52.37 17.62 -3.46
N LEU A 269 -51.29 17.89 -4.19
CA LEU A 269 -49.98 18.08 -3.59
C LEU A 269 -49.86 19.50 -3.02
N LEU A 270 -50.25 19.66 -1.77
CA LEU A 270 -50.19 20.94 -1.06
C LEU A 270 -48.93 21.01 -0.19
N ILE A 271 -48.17 22.11 -0.28
CA ILE A 271 -47.05 22.37 0.60
C ILE A 271 -47.58 22.70 2.02
N ASN A 272 -47.24 21.83 3.00
CA ASN A 272 -47.69 21.98 4.38
C ASN A 272 -46.72 22.72 5.28
N ASP A 273 -45.41 22.67 4.98
CA ASP A 273 -44.36 23.26 5.80
C ASP A 273 -43.19 23.71 4.92
N VAL A 274 -42.71 24.91 5.11
CA VAL A 274 -41.48 25.46 4.50
C VAL A 274 -40.59 26.00 5.59
N SER A 275 -39.57 25.23 5.95
CA SER A 275 -38.65 25.59 7.01
C SER A 275 -37.31 26.09 6.43
N LYS A 276 -36.89 27.31 6.78
CA LYS A 276 -35.59 27.89 6.40
C LYS A 276 -34.73 28.03 7.64
N LYS A 277 -33.50 27.43 7.65
CA LYS A 277 -32.60 27.45 8.79
C LYS A 277 -31.19 27.86 8.36
N PRO A 278 -30.58 28.85 9.05
CA PRO A 278 -29.17 29.13 8.83
C PRO A 278 -28.30 27.98 9.36
N VAL A 279 -27.36 27.50 8.57
CA VAL A 279 -26.44 26.42 8.93
C VAL A 279 -25.02 26.93 8.73
N LYS A 280 -24.18 26.80 9.77
CA LYS A 280 -22.74 27.14 9.71
C LYS A 280 -21.92 25.86 9.68
N VAL A 281 -20.99 25.77 8.74
CA VAL A 281 -20.09 24.64 8.57
C VAL A 281 -18.65 25.10 8.81
N LYS A 282 -18.03 24.53 9.86
CA LYS A 282 -16.66 24.87 10.26
C LYS A 282 -15.61 24.25 9.34
N PRO A 283 -14.47 24.93 9.10
CA PRO A 283 -13.33 24.32 8.43
C PRO A 283 -12.76 23.16 9.26
N LYS A 284 -12.21 22.17 8.56
CA LYS A 284 -11.49 21.07 9.20
C LYS A 284 -10.13 21.56 9.70
N ALA A 285 -9.59 20.84 10.71
CA ALA A 285 -8.25 21.06 11.22
C ALA A 285 -7.18 20.90 10.12
N PRO A 286 -5.98 21.50 10.30
CA PRO A 286 -4.81 21.19 9.47
C PRO A 286 -4.51 19.70 9.45
N PHE A 287 -3.82 19.24 8.41
CA PHE A 287 -3.58 17.82 8.26
C PHE A 287 -2.63 17.25 9.30
N ILE A 288 -2.98 16.08 9.80
CA ILE A 288 -2.09 15.10 10.40
C ILE A 288 -1.86 13.97 9.40
N THR A 289 -0.94 13.05 9.68
CA THR A 289 -0.60 11.95 8.74
C THR A 289 -1.81 11.17 8.24
N SER A 290 -2.70 10.77 9.14
CA SER A 290 -3.89 9.97 8.80
C SER A 290 -4.89 10.75 7.95
N THR A 291 -5.17 12.00 8.30
CA THR A 291 -6.13 12.84 7.57
C THR A 291 -5.59 13.27 6.21
N LEU A 292 -4.25 13.48 6.08
CA LEU A 292 -3.62 13.70 4.78
C LEU A 292 -3.75 12.47 3.88
N GLN A 293 -3.50 11.27 4.40
CA GLN A 293 -3.66 10.02 3.65
C GLN A 293 -5.10 9.81 3.17
N GLN A 294 -6.08 10.11 4.03
CA GLN A 294 -7.51 10.05 3.70
C GLN A 294 -7.89 11.05 2.61
N ALA A 295 -7.47 12.31 2.75
CA ALA A 295 -7.76 13.36 1.78
C ALA A 295 -7.08 13.11 0.43
N ALA A 296 -5.81 12.69 0.42
CA ALA A 296 -5.09 12.34 -0.80
C ALA A 296 -5.71 11.14 -1.53
N SER A 297 -6.20 10.15 -0.78
CA SER A 297 -6.91 9.00 -1.36
C SER A 297 -8.23 9.42 -2.02
N THR A 298 -9.03 10.27 -1.37
CA THR A 298 -10.34 10.68 -1.88
C THR A 298 -10.27 11.71 -2.99
N ARG A 299 -9.39 12.73 -2.87
CA ARG A 299 -9.33 13.88 -3.78
C ARG A 299 -8.32 13.69 -4.92
N LEU A 300 -7.19 13.01 -4.67
CA LEU A 300 -6.11 12.84 -5.64
C LEU A 300 -6.00 11.41 -6.18
N SER A 301 -6.76 10.45 -5.64
CA SER A 301 -6.66 9.02 -5.94
C SER A 301 -5.26 8.44 -5.66
N PHE A 302 -4.54 9.00 -4.67
CA PHE A 302 -3.26 8.48 -4.22
C PHE A 302 -3.49 7.39 -3.19
N ASN A 303 -2.78 6.27 -3.30
CA ASN A 303 -2.74 5.29 -2.23
C ASN A 303 -1.84 5.79 -1.08
N VAL A 304 -1.95 5.18 0.09
CA VAL A 304 -1.23 5.58 1.31
C VAL A 304 0.28 5.62 1.09
N LYS A 305 0.85 4.60 0.45
CA LYS A 305 2.29 4.52 0.15
C LYS A 305 2.76 5.64 -0.79
N ARG A 306 1.96 5.95 -1.82
CA ARG A 306 2.24 7.05 -2.77
C ARG A 306 2.18 8.40 -2.06
N THR A 307 1.17 8.62 -1.23
CA THR A 307 0.99 9.85 -0.45
C THR A 307 2.23 10.12 0.42
N MET A 308 2.67 9.13 1.21
CA MET A 308 3.83 9.31 2.09
C MET A 308 5.13 9.49 1.32
N ARG A 309 5.32 8.82 0.19
CA ARG A 309 6.49 9.02 -0.68
C ARG A 309 6.57 10.44 -1.24
N VAL A 310 5.43 11.00 -1.67
CA VAL A 310 5.36 12.35 -2.21
C VAL A 310 5.52 13.40 -1.10
N ALA A 311 4.87 13.20 0.06
CA ALA A 311 5.02 14.07 1.23
C ALA A 311 6.48 14.10 1.73
N GLN A 312 7.18 12.96 1.75
CA GLN A 312 8.60 12.89 2.08
C GLN A 312 9.44 13.79 1.16
N LYS A 313 9.18 13.76 -0.15
CA LYS A 313 9.90 14.60 -1.10
C LYS A 313 9.64 16.10 -0.88
N LEU A 314 8.39 16.47 -0.62
CA LEU A 314 8.02 17.87 -0.31
C LEU A 314 8.71 18.35 0.98
N TYR A 315 8.76 17.53 2.02
CA TYR A 315 9.47 17.84 3.26
C TYR A 315 10.98 18.00 3.02
N GLU A 316 11.61 17.05 2.32
CA GLU A 316 13.05 17.09 2.01
C GLU A 316 13.43 18.27 1.12
N ALA A 317 12.49 18.80 0.32
CA ALA A 317 12.64 20.03 -0.45
C ALA A 317 12.44 21.31 0.41
N GLY A 318 12.00 21.18 1.67
CA GLY A 318 11.72 22.30 2.56
C GLY A 318 10.38 23.02 2.29
N LEU A 319 9.46 22.35 1.59
CA LEU A 319 8.18 22.93 1.17
C LEU A 319 7.06 22.73 2.18
N ILE A 320 7.12 21.68 2.97
CA ILE A 320 6.16 21.38 4.03
C ILE A 320 6.87 21.03 5.35
N THR A 321 6.13 21.08 6.46
CA THR A 321 6.56 20.56 7.76
C THR A 321 6.68 19.06 7.73
N TYR A 322 7.22 18.45 8.78
CA TYR A 322 7.39 17.00 8.90
C TYR A 322 6.04 16.27 8.75
N MET A 323 6.02 15.28 7.86
CA MET A 323 4.78 14.63 7.42
C MET A 323 4.32 13.47 8.32
N ARG A 324 5.09 13.07 9.33
CA ARG A 324 4.70 12.03 10.29
C ARG A 324 4.35 12.67 11.63
N THR A 325 3.13 13.13 11.76
CA THR A 325 2.61 13.81 12.95
C THR A 325 1.16 13.40 13.21
N ASP A 326 0.80 13.37 14.46
CA ASP A 326 -0.55 13.21 15.00
C ASP A 326 -1.11 14.50 15.62
N ALA A 327 -0.30 15.57 15.65
CA ALA A 327 -0.69 16.86 16.18
C ALA A 327 -1.27 17.79 15.10
N PRO A 328 -2.51 18.28 15.25
CA PRO A 328 -3.11 19.27 14.35
C PRO A 328 -2.74 20.72 14.73
N SER A 329 -1.93 20.92 15.77
CA SER A 329 -1.53 22.22 16.28
C SER A 329 -0.65 22.98 15.28
N LEU A 330 -0.71 24.32 15.35
CA LEU A 330 0.05 25.23 14.50
C LEU A 330 0.88 26.17 15.39
N SER A 331 2.09 26.50 14.96
CA SER A 331 2.92 27.52 15.61
C SER A 331 2.31 28.92 15.44
N LYS A 332 2.62 29.82 16.37
CA LYS A 332 2.13 31.21 16.32
C LYS A 332 2.52 31.91 15.00
N ASP A 333 3.74 31.69 14.55
CA ASP A 333 4.26 32.31 13.32
C ASP A 333 3.53 31.77 12.08
N SER A 334 3.23 30.48 12.03
CA SER A 334 2.49 29.88 10.92
C SER A 334 1.03 30.35 10.86
N ILE A 335 0.40 30.54 12.02
CA ILE A 335 -0.93 31.13 12.11
C ILE A 335 -0.91 32.57 11.59
N LEU A 336 0.09 33.37 11.98
CA LEU A 336 0.25 34.75 11.52
C LEU A 336 0.47 34.78 10.01
N ASP A 337 1.33 33.92 9.49
CA ASP A 337 1.63 33.83 8.05
C ASP A 337 0.36 33.49 7.24
N ALA A 338 -0.44 32.52 7.70
CA ALA A 338 -1.72 32.20 7.06
C ALA A 338 -2.72 33.39 7.10
N ARG A 339 -2.83 34.05 8.25
CA ARG A 339 -3.74 35.17 8.42
C ARG A 339 -3.32 36.39 7.58
N ASN A 340 -2.02 36.63 7.46
CA ASN A 340 -1.50 37.69 6.57
C ASN A 340 -1.84 37.40 5.10
N TYR A 341 -1.66 36.12 4.67
CA TYR A 341 -2.08 35.70 3.33
C TYR A 341 -3.58 35.92 3.10
N ILE A 342 -4.44 35.50 4.06
CA ILE A 342 -5.90 35.66 3.94
C ILE A 342 -6.27 37.16 3.82
N GLY A 343 -5.73 38.03 4.69
CA GLY A 343 -6.00 39.46 4.63
C GLY A 343 -5.57 40.11 3.33
N ASP A 344 -4.33 39.77 2.88
CA ASP A 344 -3.72 40.37 1.68
C ASP A 344 -4.39 39.90 0.36
N LYS A 345 -4.74 38.61 0.26
CA LYS A 345 -5.22 37.99 -1.00
C LYS A 345 -6.74 37.82 -1.08
N LEU A 346 -7.43 37.66 0.06
CA LEU A 346 -8.87 37.40 0.08
C LEU A 346 -9.67 38.55 0.71
N GLY A 347 -9.03 39.36 1.55
CA GLY A 347 -9.63 40.50 2.24
C GLY A 347 -10.21 40.17 3.62
N ASP A 348 -10.47 41.22 4.41
CA ASP A 348 -10.81 41.14 5.83
C ASP A 348 -12.07 40.34 6.14
N LYS A 349 -13.03 40.24 5.23
CA LYS A 349 -14.24 39.43 5.43
C LYS A 349 -13.94 37.90 5.56
N TYR A 350 -12.76 37.48 5.12
CA TYR A 350 -12.30 36.08 5.25
C TYR A 350 -11.36 35.88 6.45
N LEU A 351 -11.17 36.91 7.28
CA LEU A 351 -10.44 36.77 8.54
C LEU A 351 -11.44 36.58 9.70
N THR A 352 -11.12 35.64 10.57
CA THR A 352 -11.81 35.49 11.86
C THR A 352 -11.29 36.53 12.85
N ASN A 353 -12.13 36.99 13.80
CA ASN A 353 -11.73 37.96 14.82
C ASN A 353 -10.54 37.46 15.68
N ALA A 354 -10.48 36.17 15.95
CA ALA A 354 -9.38 35.53 16.67
C ALA A 354 -8.85 34.34 15.85
N PRO A 355 -7.55 34.01 16.00
CA PRO A 355 -6.98 32.80 15.39
C PRO A 355 -7.74 31.54 15.79
N ARG A 356 -7.90 30.60 14.87
CA ARG A 356 -8.42 29.27 15.19
C ARG A 356 -7.30 28.41 15.78
N ILE A 357 -7.50 27.92 16.97
CA ILE A 357 -6.57 27.03 17.67
C ILE A 357 -7.11 25.59 17.58
N TYR A 358 -6.24 24.69 17.19
CA TYR A 358 -6.51 23.26 17.16
C TYR A 358 -5.61 22.58 18.20
N SER A 359 -6.20 22.01 19.23
CA SER A 359 -5.47 21.27 20.26
C SER A 359 -5.16 19.87 19.81
N SER A 360 -4.00 19.37 20.21
CA SER A 360 -3.66 17.96 20.15
C SER A 360 -4.52 17.15 21.14
N THR A 361 -4.73 15.87 20.88
CA THR A 361 -5.27 14.94 21.88
C THR A 361 -4.24 14.78 23.01
N GLU A 362 -4.71 14.40 24.21
CA GLU A 362 -3.87 14.26 25.42
C GLU A 362 -2.60 13.40 25.22
N ASN A 363 -2.62 12.51 24.25
CA ASN A 363 -1.50 11.60 23.94
C ASN A 363 -0.67 12.02 22.71
N ALA A 364 -0.85 13.24 22.16
CA ALA A 364 -0.01 13.71 21.06
C ALA A 364 1.33 14.22 21.58
N GLN A 365 2.42 13.86 20.92
CA GLN A 365 3.76 14.29 21.30
C GLN A 365 3.84 15.83 21.23
N GLU A 366 4.15 16.50 22.35
CA GLU A 366 4.10 17.96 22.51
C GLU A 366 4.94 18.78 21.51
N ALA A 367 5.94 18.16 20.88
CA ALA A 367 6.85 18.82 19.94
C ALA A 367 6.40 18.79 18.47
N HIS A 368 5.23 18.16 18.18
CA HIS A 368 4.79 18.00 16.81
C HIS A 368 3.85 19.12 16.37
N GLU A 369 4.02 19.58 15.14
CA GLU A 369 3.17 20.53 14.44
C GLU A 369 2.42 19.81 13.29
N ALA A 370 1.29 20.37 12.88
CA ALA A 370 0.51 19.86 11.74
C ALA A 370 1.30 19.90 10.43
N ILE A 371 0.87 19.08 9.47
CA ILE A 371 1.40 19.11 8.10
C ILE A 371 0.87 20.35 7.40
N ARG A 372 1.77 21.30 7.10
CA ARG A 372 1.47 22.58 6.46
C ARG A 372 2.59 23.00 5.51
N PRO A 373 2.33 23.94 4.58
CA PRO A 373 3.40 24.59 3.83
C PRO A 373 4.31 25.39 4.78
N THR A 374 5.58 25.50 4.41
CA THR A 374 6.57 26.33 5.14
C THR A 374 6.41 27.83 4.86
N ASN A 375 5.65 28.19 3.82
CA ASN A 375 5.36 29.56 3.43
C ASN A 375 3.92 29.64 2.90
N ALA A 376 3.05 30.39 3.56
CA ALA A 376 1.64 30.56 3.19
C ALA A 376 1.44 31.24 1.81
N PHE A 377 2.38 32.10 1.39
CA PHE A 377 2.32 32.82 0.13
C PHE A 377 2.77 32.01 -1.09
N MET A 378 3.34 30.82 -0.88
CA MET A 378 3.71 29.90 -1.96
C MET A 378 2.55 28.96 -2.28
N THR A 379 1.93 29.14 -3.44
CA THR A 379 0.87 28.24 -3.96
C THR A 379 1.42 27.13 -4.83
N GLY A 380 0.63 26.09 -5.09
CA GLY A 380 1.04 24.97 -5.93
C GLY A 380 1.48 25.36 -7.34
N ASN A 381 0.85 26.37 -7.93
CA ASN A 381 1.20 26.87 -9.28
C ASN A 381 2.61 27.48 -9.37
N GLN A 382 3.23 27.81 -8.25
CA GLN A 382 4.58 28.38 -8.19
C GLN A 382 5.66 27.30 -8.08
N LEU A 383 5.30 26.02 -8.00
CA LEU A 383 6.23 24.90 -7.92
C LEU A 383 6.72 24.43 -9.31
N LEU A 384 7.45 25.32 -10.03
CA LEU A 384 7.80 25.13 -11.44
C LEU A 384 8.72 23.93 -11.74
N ASN A 385 9.50 23.43 -10.75
CA ASN A 385 10.49 22.37 -10.93
C ASN A 385 10.10 21.07 -10.20
N HIS A 386 8.82 20.90 -9.89
CA HIS A 386 8.29 19.75 -9.18
C HIS A 386 7.38 18.90 -10.06
N SER A 387 7.26 17.60 -9.75
CA SER A 387 6.36 16.72 -10.50
C SER A 387 4.89 17.11 -10.24
N GLU A 388 4.00 16.78 -11.18
CA GLU A 388 2.56 16.96 -11.01
C GLU A 388 2.04 16.35 -9.70
N GLU A 389 2.54 15.17 -9.28
CA GLU A 389 2.19 14.54 -8.02
C GLU A 389 2.54 15.42 -6.81
N GLU A 390 3.74 16.01 -6.83
CA GLU A 390 4.22 16.89 -5.76
C GLU A 390 3.40 18.17 -5.72
N THR A 391 3.13 18.81 -6.86
CA THR A 391 2.30 20.02 -6.94
C THR A 391 0.88 19.76 -6.44
N ARG A 392 0.23 18.68 -6.86
CA ARG A 392 -1.14 18.35 -6.44
C ARG A 392 -1.25 18.05 -4.94
N LEU A 393 -0.28 17.32 -4.37
CA LEU A 393 -0.27 17.05 -2.92
C LEU A 393 0.03 18.32 -2.12
N TYR A 394 0.96 19.14 -2.58
CA TYR A 394 1.29 20.41 -1.95
C TYR A 394 0.06 21.35 -1.93
N GLU A 395 -0.62 21.47 -3.07
CA GLU A 395 -1.83 22.30 -3.17
C GLU A 395 -2.93 21.85 -2.21
N LEU A 396 -3.13 20.52 -2.08
CA LEU A 396 -4.08 19.95 -1.11
C LEU A 396 -3.72 20.33 0.33
N ILE A 397 -2.43 20.28 0.69
CA ILE A 397 -1.93 20.65 2.02
C ILE A 397 -2.09 22.14 2.25
N TRP A 398 -1.73 22.95 1.27
CA TRP A 398 -1.83 24.41 1.32
C TRP A 398 -3.29 24.88 1.49
N GLN A 399 -4.19 24.33 0.67
CA GLN A 399 -5.63 24.65 0.76
C GLN A 399 -6.20 24.34 2.15
N GLN A 400 -5.89 23.18 2.72
CA GLN A 400 -6.37 22.81 4.05
C GLN A 400 -5.80 23.72 5.15
N PHE A 401 -4.54 24.08 5.04
CA PHE A 401 -3.87 24.97 6.00
C PHE A 401 -4.52 26.36 5.99
N ILE A 402 -4.65 27.00 4.82
CA ILE A 402 -5.27 28.32 4.71
C ILE A 402 -6.73 28.28 5.16
N ALA A 403 -7.51 27.30 4.65
CA ALA A 403 -8.91 27.10 4.99
C ALA A 403 -9.12 26.94 6.51
N SER A 404 -8.19 26.33 7.22
CA SER A 404 -8.26 26.11 8.67
C SER A 404 -8.30 27.44 9.48
N GLN A 405 -7.77 28.53 8.95
CA GLN A 405 -7.76 29.84 9.60
C GLN A 405 -8.86 30.80 9.10
N MET A 406 -9.72 30.35 8.18
CA MET A 406 -10.83 31.12 7.61
C MET A 406 -12.13 30.98 8.41
N PRO A 407 -13.12 31.86 8.22
CA PRO A 407 -14.44 31.77 8.85
C PRO A 407 -15.25 30.59 8.31
N ASP A 408 -16.31 30.25 9.06
CA ASP A 408 -17.27 29.23 8.68
C ASP A 408 -17.93 29.56 7.34
N ALA A 409 -18.28 28.55 6.57
CA ALA A 409 -19.20 28.68 5.46
C ALA A 409 -20.64 28.74 6.01
N GLU A 410 -21.43 29.66 5.51
CA GLU A 410 -22.82 29.88 5.93
C GLU A 410 -23.78 29.55 4.80
N TYR A 411 -24.78 28.74 5.13
CA TYR A 411 -25.79 28.25 4.21
C TYR A 411 -27.18 28.57 4.76
N LEU A 412 -28.12 28.78 3.88
CA LEU A 412 -29.55 28.76 4.20
C LEU A 412 -30.11 27.42 3.73
N SER A 413 -30.40 26.51 4.67
CA SER A 413 -31.00 25.22 4.36
C SER A 413 -32.52 25.38 4.34
N THR A 414 -33.14 25.02 3.21
CA THR A 414 -34.61 25.02 3.02
C THR A 414 -35.11 23.57 3.00
N SER A 415 -36.11 23.29 3.78
CA SER A 415 -36.82 22.01 3.78
C SER A 415 -38.30 22.26 3.53
N VAL A 416 -38.83 21.61 2.50
CA VAL A 416 -40.25 21.71 2.10
C VAL A 416 -40.91 20.36 2.33
N LYS A 417 -42.14 20.35 2.93
CA LYS A 417 -42.85 19.11 3.21
C LYS A 417 -44.23 19.14 2.62
N ILE A 418 -44.65 17.96 2.14
CA ILE A 418 -45.99 17.64 1.70
C ILE A 418 -46.45 16.46 2.56
N ASN A 419 -47.60 16.62 3.19
CA ASN A 419 -48.25 15.56 3.99
C ASN A 419 -49.40 14.96 3.17
N LEU A 420 -49.34 13.66 2.95
CA LEU A 420 -50.38 12.90 2.25
C LEU A 420 -50.83 11.77 3.21
N GLU A 421 -51.99 11.92 3.81
CA GLU A 421 -52.43 11.04 4.92
C GLU A 421 -51.33 10.92 6.01
N ASP A 422 -50.86 9.69 6.26
CA ASP A 422 -49.84 9.41 7.26
C ASP A 422 -48.40 9.54 6.71
N TYR A 423 -48.27 9.85 5.42
CA TYR A 423 -46.96 9.90 4.73
C TYR A 423 -46.45 11.35 4.56
N VAL A 424 -45.18 11.55 4.87
CA VAL A 424 -44.53 12.85 4.73
C VAL A 424 -43.49 12.77 3.64
N PHE A 425 -43.61 13.61 2.63
CA PHE A 425 -42.62 13.79 1.57
C PHE A 425 -41.81 15.06 1.82
N SER A 426 -40.47 15.01 1.61
CA SER A 426 -39.66 16.21 1.75
C SER A 426 -38.76 16.44 0.56
N ALA A 427 -38.59 17.71 0.25
CA ALA A 427 -37.55 18.22 -0.63
C ALA A 427 -36.62 19.12 0.20
N ASN A 428 -35.31 18.90 0.05
CA ASN A 428 -34.32 19.68 0.76
C ASN A 428 -33.43 20.41 -0.24
N GLY A 429 -33.05 21.65 0.09
CA GLY A 429 -32.14 22.45 -0.70
C GLY A 429 -31.27 23.33 0.18
N ARG A 430 -30.16 23.82 -0.38
CA ARG A 430 -29.19 24.61 0.35
C ARG A 430 -28.61 25.73 -0.53
N GLU A 431 -28.75 26.95 -0.10
CA GLU A 431 -28.18 28.13 -0.74
C GLU A 431 -26.95 28.61 0.04
N VAL A 432 -25.89 29.00 -0.66
CA VAL A 432 -24.68 29.57 -0.07
C VAL A 432 -24.93 31.04 0.26
N VAL A 433 -24.94 31.38 1.55
CA VAL A 433 -25.03 32.77 2.03
C VAL A 433 -23.64 33.42 2.09
N PHE A 434 -22.66 32.68 2.59
CA PHE A 434 -21.26 33.07 2.64
C PHE A 434 -20.36 31.86 2.42
N ASP A 435 -19.49 31.95 1.46
CA ASP A 435 -18.62 30.83 1.08
C ASP A 435 -17.54 30.51 2.13
N GLY A 436 -17.11 31.48 2.94
CA GLY A 436 -16.14 31.26 4.01
C GLY A 436 -14.89 30.51 3.54
N TYR A 437 -14.51 29.48 4.30
CA TYR A 437 -13.34 28.64 3.98
C TYR A 437 -13.46 27.86 2.65
N THR A 438 -14.67 27.63 2.14
CA THR A 438 -14.87 26.91 0.87
C THR A 438 -14.38 27.69 -0.33
N LYS A 439 -14.12 28.99 -0.19
CA LYS A 439 -13.45 29.85 -1.18
C LYS A 439 -12.12 29.27 -1.64
N ILE A 440 -11.36 28.68 -0.70
CA ILE A 440 -10.04 28.06 -0.97
C ILE A 440 -10.16 26.55 -1.16
N SER A 441 -10.91 25.86 -0.28
CA SER A 441 -10.97 24.40 -0.33
C SER A 441 -11.87 23.84 -1.44
N GLY A 442 -12.64 24.71 -2.09
CA GLY A 442 -13.69 24.33 -3.03
C GLY A 442 -14.88 23.64 -2.35
N ASN A 443 -16.00 23.61 -3.03
CA ASN A 443 -17.12 22.74 -2.63
C ASN A 443 -16.76 21.30 -2.99
N SER A 444 -16.20 20.56 -2.04
CA SER A 444 -15.65 19.21 -2.27
C SER A 444 -16.69 18.08 -2.29
N SER A 445 -17.95 18.38 -2.09
CA SER A 445 -19.05 17.42 -2.21
C SER A 445 -20.17 18.02 -3.03
N LYS A 446 -20.55 17.35 -4.10
CA LYS A 446 -21.93 17.45 -4.62
C LYS A 446 -22.81 16.75 -3.57
N ASN A 447 -23.19 17.48 -2.54
CA ASN A 447 -24.20 17.00 -1.62
C ASN A 447 -25.52 16.98 -2.42
N PRO A 448 -26.32 15.92 -2.38
CA PRO A 448 -27.65 15.95 -2.98
C PRO A 448 -28.49 17.15 -2.51
N ASP A 449 -28.23 17.62 -1.27
CA ASP A 449 -28.90 18.79 -0.67
C ASP A 449 -28.35 20.16 -1.20
N ASP A 450 -27.34 20.19 -2.07
CA ASP A 450 -26.85 21.43 -2.71
C ASP A 450 -27.75 21.90 -3.89
N ALA A 451 -28.91 21.26 -4.08
CA ALA A 451 -29.93 21.74 -4.98
C ALA A 451 -30.51 23.07 -4.45
N ILE A 452 -30.62 24.04 -5.34
CA ILE A 452 -31.34 25.28 -5.02
C ILE A 452 -32.82 25.00 -5.32
N LEU A 453 -33.65 25.06 -4.26
CA LEU A 453 -35.10 24.98 -4.45
C LEU A 453 -35.64 26.32 -4.97
N PRO A 454 -36.62 26.29 -5.88
CA PRO A 454 -37.32 27.53 -6.29
C PRO A 454 -38.04 28.18 -5.08
N PRO A 455 -38.46 29.45 -5.20
CA PRO A 455 -39.26 30.09 -4.17
C PRO A 455 -40.56 29.32 -3.97
N LEU A 456 -40.83 28.88 -2.72
CA LEU A 456 -41.99 28.10 -2.35
C LEU A 456 -42.53 28.64 -1.03
N SER A 457 -43.87 28.57 -0.88
CA SER A 457 -44.60 29.01 0.30
C SER A 457 -45.55 27.91 0.78
N GLU A 458 -45.87 27.94 2.08
CA GLU A 458 -46.95 27.13 2.64
C GLU A 458 -48.26 27.45 1.93
N GLY A 459 -48.98 26.42 1.54
CA GLY A 459 -50.23 26.54 0.80
C GLY A 459 -50.07 26.51 -0.73
N ASP A 460 -48.88 26.53 -1.25
CA ASP A 460 -48.67 26.34 -2.68
C ASP A 460 -49.11 24.94 -3.13
N VAL A 461 -49.85 24.90 -4.24
CA VAL A 461 -50.31 23.64 -4.87
C VAL A 461 -49.34 23.26 -5.99
N LEU A 462 -48.85 22.03 -5.97
CA LEU A 462 -47.95 21.50 -6.95
C LEU A 462 -48.68 20.51 -7.87
N ASN A 463 -48.26 20.42 -9.12
CA ASN A 463 -48.73 19.44 -10.08
C ASN A 463 -47.76 18.25 -10.15
N LEU A 464 -48.24 17.03 -10.00
CA LEU A 464 -47.41 15.83 -10.16
C LEU A 464 -46.88 15.75 -11.59
N GLU A 465 -45.56 15.68 -11.72
CA GLU A 465 -44.89 15.52 -13.01
C GLU A 465 -44.50 14.03 -13.24
N HIS A 466 -43.88 13.44 -12.27
CA HIS A 466 -43.39 12.06 -12.34
C HIS A 466 -43.39 11.39 -10.97
N LEU A 467 -43.56 10.07 -10.98
CA LEU A 467 -43.58 9.25 -9.77
C LEU A 467 -42.68 8.01 -10.01
N ASP A 468 -41.66 7.84 -9.17
CA ASP A 468 -40.74 6.72 -9.21
C ASP A 468 -41.02 5.77 -8.04
N LEU A 469 -41.27 4.52 -8.34
CA LEU A 469 -41.32 3.41 -7.40
C LEU A 469 -40.14 2.49 -7.69
N ASP A 470 -39.06 2.69 -6.95
CA ASP A 470 -37.82 1.95 -7.16
C ASP A 470 -37.76 0.72 -6.23
N GLN A 471 -37.69 -0.46 -6.83
CA GLN A 471 -37.35 -1.68 -6.10
C GLN A 471 -35.84 -1.68 -5.79
N LYS A 472 -35.49 -1.81 -4.52
CA LYS A 472 -34.12 -1.83 -4.03
C LYS A 472 -33.90 -2.98 -3.05
N TYR A 473 -32.64 -3.25 -2.80
CA TYR A 473 -32.22 -4.24 -1.81
C TYR A 473 -31.27 -3.62 -0.81
N THR A 474 -31.36 -4.03 0.43
CA THR A 474 -30.39 -3.64 1.45
C THR A 474 -29.00 -4.09 1.04
N LYS A 475 -27.99 -3.29 1.38
CA LYS A 475 -26.59 -3.55 1.00
C LYS A 475 -25.77 -3.95 2.21
N PRO A 476 -24.79 -4.89 2.05
CA PRO A 476 -23.88 -5.20 3.11
C PRO A 476 -23.01 -4.00 3.46
N PRO A 477 -22.34 -4.00 4.62
CA PRO A 477 -21.40 -2.96 4.95
C PRO A 477 -20.28 -2.93 3.90
N ALA A 478 -19.95 -1.74 3.39
CA ALA A 478 -18.95 -1.58 2.35
C ALA A 478 -17.57 -2.06 2.82
N ARG A 479 -16.81 -2.73 1.92
CA ARG A 479 -15.42 -3.08 2.17
C ARG A 479 -14.58 -1.84 2.41
N PHE A 480 -13.57 -1.96 3.26
CA PHE A 480 -12.67 -0.85 3.55
C PHE A 480 -11.90 -0.41 2.30
N SER A 481 -11.80 0.90 2.09
CA SER A 481 -10.75 1.49 1.29
C SER A 481 -9.48 1.68 2.13
N GLU A 482 -8.33 1.96 1.51
CA GLU A 482 -7.11 2.29 2.27
C GLU A 482 -7.36 3.45 3.24
N ALA A 483 -8.03 4.51 2.80
CA ALA A 483 -8.40 5.66 3.64
C ALA A 483 -9.30 5.27 4.83
N ALA A 484 -10.30 4.45 4.58
CA ALA A 484 -11.21 3.99 5.64
C ALA A 484 -10.49 3.07 6.64
N LEU A 485 -9.57 2.23 6.18
CA LEU A 485 -8.76 1.38 7.05
C LEU A 485 -7.82 2.23 7.93
N VAL A 486 -7.13 3.23 7.37
CA VAL A 486 -6.30 4.16 8.15
C VAL A 486 -7.12 4.85 9.23
N LYS A 487 -8.31 5.36 8.88
CA LYS A 487 -9.22 6.01 9.83
C LYS A 487 -9.64 5.06 10.97
N GLU A 488 -9.93 3.80 10.65
CA GLU A 488 -10.34 2.82 11.67
C GLU A 488 -9.16 2.39 12.56
N LEU A 489 -7.96 2.21 11.99
CA LEU A 489 -6.73 1.94 12.76
C LEU A 489 -6.42 3.07 13.73
N GLU A 490 -6.47 4.33 13.28
CA GLU A 490 -6.29 5.52 14.11
C GLU A 490 -7.32 5.58 15.24
N LYS A 491 -8.62 5.43 14.90
CA LYS A 491 -9.72 5.43 15.88
C LYS A 491 -9.53 4.39 16.98
N LYS A 492 -8.92 3.26 16.67
CA LYS A 492 -8.65 2.15 17.60
C LYS A 492 -7.27 2.24 18.26
N GLY A 493 -6.47 3.27 18.00
CA GLY A 493 -5.12 3.42 18.54
C GLY A 493 -4.09 2.42 17.98
N ILE A 494 -4.41 1.75 16.87
CA ILE A 494 -3.57 0.70 16.28
C ILE A 494 -2.57 1.29 15.30
N GLY A 495 -1.28 1.15 15.59
CA GLY A 495 -0.22 1.79 14.81
C GLY A 495 -0.02 3.26 15.15
N ARG A 496 0.89 3.90 14.44
CA ARG A 496 1.26 5.33 14.63
C ARG A 496 1.54 5.94 13.23
N PRO A 497 1.66 7.26 13.09
CA PRO A 497 1.93 7.93 11.80
C PRO A 497 3.03 7.29 10.95
N SER A 498 4.08 6.79 11.58
CA SER A 498 5.20 6.12 10.90
C SER A 498 4.86 4.73 10.33
N THR A 499 3.77 4.08 10.77
CA THR A 499 3.51 2.66 10.50
C THR A 499 2.28 2.36 9.65
N TYR A 500 1.30 3.26 9.51
CA TYR A 500 0.10 2.99 8.71
C TYR A 500 0.41 2.49 7.29
N ALA A 501 1.31 3.18 6.58
CA ALA A 501 1.68 2.80 5.23
C ALA A 501 2.36 1.42 5.16
N SER A 502 3.20 1.09 6.13
CA SER A 502 3.89 -0.21 6.19
C SER A 502 2.96 -1.37 6.55
N ILE A 503 1.99 -1.15 7.45
CA ILE A 503 0.95 -2.13 7.81
C ILE A 503 0.15 -2.51 6.57
N ILE A 504 -0.40 -1.51 5.88
CA ILE A 504 -1.22 -1.70 4.68
C ILE A 504 -0.42 -2.38 3.56
N SER A 505 0.83 -1.93 3.31
CA SER A 505 1.67 -2.56 2.31
C SER A 505 1.99 -4.02 2.65
N THR A 506 2.19 -4.32 3.94
CA THR A 506 2.57 -5.67 4.37
C THR A 506 1.46 -6.69 4.14
N ILE A 507 0.20 -6.37 4.48
CA ILE A 507 -0.93 -7.30 4.27
C ILE A 507 -1.19 -7.56 2.79
N GLN A 508 -0.92 -6.58 1.91
CA GLN A 508 -0.97 -6.73 0.45
C GLN A 508 0.22 -7.57 -0.08
N ASP A 509 1.45 -7.21 0.32
CA ASP A 509 2.68 -7.88 -0.14
C ASP A 509 2.74 -9.37 0.29
N ARG A 510 2.07 -9.72 1.40
CA ARG A 510 1.92 -11.10 1.88
C ARG A 510 0.80 -11.87 1.16
N GLY A 511 0.00 -11.20 0.35
CA GLY A 511 -1.08 -11.81 -0.42
C GLY A 511 -2.29 -12.22 0.42
N TYR A 512 -2.52 -11.57 1.57
CA TYR A 512 -3.70 -11.79 2.40
C TYR A 512 -4.92 -11.04 1.89
N VAL A 513 -4.69 -9.95 1.18
CA VAL A 513 -5.70 -9.11 0.58
C VAL A 513 -5.28 -8.67 -0.82
N ASP A 514 -6.27 -8.46 -1.68
CA ASP A 514 -6.11 -7.76 -2.95
C ASP A 514 -6.83 -6.41 -2.89
N VAL A 515 -6.48 -5.49 -3.76
CA VAL A 515 -7.14 -4.18 -3.87
C VAL A 515 -7.76 -4.05 -5.26
N GLU A 516 -9.08 -4.04 -5.32
CA GLU A 516 -9.86 -3.83 -6.53
C GLU A 516 -10.76 -2.61 -6.35
N ASN A 517 -10.87 -1.76 -7.34
CA ASN A 517 -11.66 -0.53 -7.28
C ASN A 517 -11.44 0.30 -5.99
N ARG A 518 -10.18 0.33 -5.50
CA ARG A 518 -9.75 0.98 -4.26
C ARG A 518 -10.38 0.39 -2.98
N ARG A 519 -10.90 -0.86 -3.00
CA ARG A 519 -11.42 -1.60 -1.86
C ARG A 519 -10.57 -2.83 -1.60
N PHE A 520 -10.43 -3.19 -0.32
CA PHE A 520 -9.77 -4.42 0.08
C PHE A 520 -10.69 -5.62 -0.06
N PHE A 521 -10.22 -6.64 -0.73
CA PHE A 521 -10.83 -7.97 -0.81
C PHE A 521 -9.94 -8.95 -0.06
N VAL A 522 -10.50 -9.59 0.96
CA VAL A 522 -9.75 -10.56 1.76
C VAL A 522 -9.70 -11.89 1.02
N LYS A 523 -8.49 -12.41 0.83
CA LYS A 523 -8.28 -13.74 0.23
C LYS A 523 -8.57 -14.84 1.24
N LYS A 524 -8.91 -16.02 0.75
CA LYS A 524 -9.17 -17.20 1.58
C LYS A 524 -8.06 -17.48 2.60
N ILE A 525 -6.81 -17.38 2.16
CA ILE A 525 -5.66 -17.56 3.06
C ILE A 525 -5.60 -16.47 4.15
N GLY A 526 -6.04 -15.25 3.84
CA GLY A 526 -6.14 -14.15 4.81
C GLY A 526 -7.17 -14.44 5.89
N LEU A 527 -8.37 -14.95 5.50
CA LEU A 527 -9.41 -15.40 6.43
C LEU A 527 -8.86 -16.48 7.37
N ILE A 528 -8.31 -17.56 6.82
CA ILE A 528 -7.79 -18.70 7.60
C ILE A 528 -6.70 -18.23 8.59
N VAL A 529 -5.75 -17.40 8.15
CA VAL A 529 -4.66 -16.93 9.02
C VAL A 529 -5.20 -16.07 10.15
N ALA A 530 -6.14 -15.15 9.89
CA ALA A 530 -6.71 -14.30 10.92
C ALA A 530 -7.52 -15.12 11.95
N ASP A 531 -8.35 -16.05 11.48
CA ASP A 531 -9.18 -16.89 12.34
C ASP A 531 -8.32 -17.80 13.23
N ARG A 532 -7.30 -18.47 12.67
CA ARG A 532 -6.36 -19.30 13.44
C ARG A 532 -5.58 -18.51 14.48
N LEU A 533 -5.14 -17.29 14.14
CA LEU A 533 -4.45 -16.43 15.08
C LEU A 533 -5.40 -15.93 16.17
N LEU A 534 -6.64 -15.59 15.84
CA LEU A 534 -7.63 -15.13 16.81
C LEU A 534 -7.99 -16.23 17.83
N GLU A 535 -8.13 -17.48 17.37
CA GLU A 535 -8.41 -18.64 18.22
C GLU A 535 -7.26 -18.95 19.19
N SER A 536 -6.00 -18.82 18.75
CA SER A 536 -4.85 -19.27 19.53
C SER A 536 -4.10 -18.15 20.27
N PHE A 537 -4.33 -16.90 19.87
CA PHE A 537 -3.65 -15.70 20.40
C PHE A 537 -4.66 -14.55 20.57
N SER A 538 -5.72 -14.79 21.33
CA SER A 538 -6.82 -13.82 21.52
C SER A 538 -6.31 -12.44 21.95
N ASP A 539 -5.34 -12.40 22.88
CA ASP A 539 -4.80 -11.16 23.44
C ASP A 539 -4.00 -10.38 22.39
N ILE A 540 -3.11 -11.05 21.65
CA ILE A 540 -2.32 -10.39 20.59
C ILE A 540 -3.20 -9.88 19.45
N MET A 541 -4.31 -10.56 19.20
CA MET A 541 -5.28 -10.18 18.18
C MET A 541 -6.30 -9.15 18.69
N ASP A 542 -6.32 -8.84 20.00
CA ASP A 542 -7.20 -7.84 20.57
C ASP A 542 -6.78 -6.41 20.22
N TYR A 543 -7.75 -5.56 19.89
CA TYR A 543 -7.53 -4.17 19.50
C TYR A 543 -7.01 -3.32 20.65
N SER A 544 -7.62 -3.47 21.82
CA SER A 544 -7.25 -2.69 23.00
C SER A 544 -5.87 -3.07 23.53
N PHE A 545 -5.53 -4.36 23.44
CA PHE A 545 -4.19 -4.84 23.80
C PHE A 545 -3.11 -4.20 22.90
N THR A 546 -3.35 -4.18 21.58
CA THR A 546 -2.42 -3.56 20.62
C THR A 546 -2.29 -2.05 20.85
N ALA A 547 -3.40 -1.36 21.12
CA ALA A 547 -3.41 0.07 21.44
C ALA A 547 -2.64 0.36 22.74
N ASN A 548 -2.94 -0.37 23.82
CA ASN A 548 -2.26 -0.23 25.10
C ASN A 548 -0.74 -0.46 25.01
N PHE A 549 -0.33 -1.40 24.16
CA PHE A 549 1.09 -1.62 23.93
C PHE A 549 1.77 -0.46 23.20
N GLU A 550 1.11 0.15 22.21
CA GLU A 550 1.61 1.37 21.56
C GLU A 550 1.69 2.55 22.56
N ASP A 551 0.72 2.67 23.46
CA ASP A 551 0.73 3.68 24.54
C ASP A 551 1.85 3.43 25.56
N GLN A 552 2.14 2.16 25.89
CA GLN A 552 3.30 1.81 26.71
C GLN A 552 4.63 2.19 26.05
N LEU A 553 4.74 2.01 24.72
CA LEU A 553 5.92 2.46 23.96
C LEU A 553 6.04 3.99 23.92
N ASP A 554 4.92 4.72 23.93
CA ASP A 554 4.93 6.17 24.05
C ASP A 554 5.43 6.59 25.45
N LYS A 555 4.95 5.96 26.51
CA LYS A 555 5.45 6.17 27.89
C LYS A 555 6.93 5.81 28.07
N VAL A 556 7.42 4.78 27.36
CA VAL A 556 8.88 4.50 27.31
C VAL A 556 9.62 5.66 26.66
N ALA A 557 9.09 6.23 25.58
CA ALA A 557 9.70 7.36 24.88
C ALA A 557 9.69 8.67 25.72
N GLU A 558 8.78 8.78 26.69
CA GLU A 558 8.65 9.87 27.66
C GLU A 558 9.48 9.63 28.93
N GLY A 559 10.14 8.47 29.04
CA GLY A 559 10.93 8.09 30.22
C GLY A 559 10.10 7.61 31.43
N GLU A 560 8.80 7.42 31.26
CA GLU A 560 7.88 6.99 32.33
C GLU A 560 7.91 5.49 32.62
N LEU A 561 8.29 4.67 31.60
CA LEU A 561 8.33 3.20 31.72
C LEU A 561 9.69 2.63 31.31
N GLU A 562 10.13 1.60 32.04
CA GLU A 562 11.32 0.84 31.66
C GLU A 562 11.00 -0.14 30.52
N TRP A 563 11.68 0.00 29.41
CA TRP A 563 11.38 -0.71 28.16
C TRP A 563 11.53 -2.24 28.23
N LYS A 564 12.46 -2.74 29.06
CA LYS A 564 12.67 -4.19 29.23
C LYS A 564 11.51 -4.83 29.98
N SER A 565 10.98 -4.16 31.00
CA SER A 565 9.83 -4.65 31.75
C SER A 565 8.59 -4.79 30.88
N VAL A 566 8.40 -3.87 29.93
CA VAL A 566 7.33 -3.94 28.93
C VAL A 566 7.51 -5.16 28.03
N LEU A 567 8.75 -5.44 27.58
CA LEU A 567 9.05 -6.60 26.74
C LEU A 567 8.90 -7.93 27.49
N ASP A 568 9.38 -8.02 28.74
CA ASP A 568 9.31 -9.22 29.58
C ASP A 568 7.86 -9.61 29.86
N SER A 569 7.03 -8.65 30.23
CA SER A 569 5.61 -8.86 30.48
C SER A 569 4.90 -9.45 29.26
N PHE A 570 5.11 -8.82 28.10
CA PHE A 570 4.53 -9.30 26.85
C PHE A 570 5.05 -10.70 26.48
N TYR A 571 6.38 -10.87 26.48
CA TYR A 571 7.01 -12.11 25.99
C TYR A 571 6.64 -13.33 26.82
N SER A 572 6.49 -13.17 28.14
CA SER A 572 6.09 -14.25 29.04
C SER A 572 4.69 -14.79 28.71
N ALA A 573 3.71 -13.90 28.51
CA ALA A 573 2.36 -14.27 28.10
C ALA A 573 2.36 -14.91 26.70
N PHE A 574 3.00 -14.25 25.73
CA PHE A 574 3.11 -14.74 24.35
C PHE A 574 3.73 -16.15 24.26
N LYS A 575 4.78 -16.41 25.06
CA LYS A 575 5.46 -17.73 25.03
C LYS A 575 4.60 -18.86 25.57
N LYS A 576 3.75 -18.58 26.53
CA LYS A 576 2.76 -19.54 27.05
C LYS A 576 1.77 -19.92 25.95
N ASP A 577 1.16 -18.94 25.29
CA ASP A 577 0.20 -19.18 24.23
C ASP A 577 0.83 -19.88 23.01
N LEU A 578 2.05 -19.48 22.65
CA LEU A 578 2.80 -20.10 21.56
C LEU A 578 3.08 -21.58 21.84
N THR A 579 3.45 -21.91 23.08
CA THR A 579 3.72 -23.29 23.48
C THR A 579 2.45 -24.14 23.36
N LEU A 580 1.32 -23.62 23.80
CA LEU A 580 0.02 -24.28 23.66
C LEU A 580 -0.36 -24.43 22.17
N ALA A 581 -0.19 -23.39 21.36
CA ALA A 581 -0.56 -23.38 19.95
C ALA A 581 0.18 -24.44 19.11
N PHE A 582 1.39 -24.85 19.49
CA PHE A 582 2.12 -25.93 18.82
C PHE A 582 1.59 -27.32 19.16
N THR A 583 0.87 -27.51 20.26
CA THR A 583 0.29 -28.81 20.60
C THR A 583 -0.83 -29.21 19.65
N ASP A 584 -1.28 -30.44 19.71
CA ASP A 584 -2.42 -30.92 18.90
C ASP A 584 -3.76 -30.34 19.39
N GLU A 585 -3.86 -29.96 20.68
CA GLU A 585 -5.00 -29.27 21.30
C GLU A 585 -4.99 -27.76 21.03
N GLY A 586 -3.88 -27.20 20.53
CA GLY A 586 -3.70 -25.79 20.25
C GLY A 586 -4.24 -25.37 18.89
N MET A 587 -3.41 -24.65 18.10
CA MET A 587 -3.84 -24.16 16.78
C MET A 587 -4.24 -25.31 15.86
N ARG A 588 -5.47 -25.27 15.33
CA ARG A 588 -5.99 -26.28 14.43
C ARG A 588 -5.19 -26.35 13.12
N LYS A 589 -4.91 -27.57 12.66
CA LYS A 589 -4.27 -27.81 11.35
C LYS A 589 -5.24 -27.54 10.21
N ASN A 590 -4.74 -27.04 9.11
CA ASN A 590 -5.50 -26.84 7.88
C ASN A 590 -5.60 -28.17 7.13
N ILE A 591 -6.69 -28.92 7.33
CA ILE A 591 -6.93 -30.23 6.71
C ILE A 591 -7.57 -30.04 5.34
N PRO A 592 -7.00 -30.62 4.25
CA PRO A 592 -7.62 -30.57 2.93
C PRO A 592 -9.00 -31.22 2.90
N THR A 593 -9.96 -30.57 2.23
CA THR A 593 -11.31 -31.14 2.06
C THR A 593 -11.32 -32.18 0.93
N GLN A 594 -11.77 -33.39 1.22
CA GLN A 594 -11.95 -34.45 0.24
C GLN A 594 -13.07 -34.12 -0.73
N THR A 595 -12.89 -34.44 -2.01
CA THR A 595 -13.94 -34.34 -3.04
C THR A 595 -14.08 -35.67 -3.81
N ASP A 596 -15.15 -35.79 -4.56
CA ASP A 596 -15.43 -36.88 -5.51
C ASP A 596 -14.85 -36.62 -6.91
N ILE A 597 -14.12 -35.53 -7.11
CA ILE A 597 -13.52 -35.13 -8.40
C ILE A 597 -12.33 -36.04 -8.69
N THR A 598 -12.37 -36.80 -9.75
CA THR A 598 -11.27 -37.66 -10.19
C THR A 598 -10.08 -36.83 -10.69
N CYS A 599 -8.87 -37.24 -10.31
CA CYS A 599 -7.65 -36.59 -10.79
C CYS A 599 -7.42 -36.90 -12.27
N SER A 600 -7.33 -35.86 -13.11
CA SER A 600 -7.12 -35.98 -14.55
C SER A 600 -5.73 -36.55 -14.91
N LEU A 601 -4.74 -36.48 -14.01
CA LEU A 601 -3.38 -36.96 -14.27
C LEU A 601 -3.19 -38.44 -14.00
N CYS A 602 -3.70 -38.97 -12.86
CA CYS A 602 -3.54 -40.39 -12.51
C CYS A 602 -4.81 -41.22 -12.68
N SER A 603 -5.98 -40.59 -12.81
CA SER A 603 -7.30 -41.23 -12.91
C SER A 603 -7.66 -42.20 -11.78
N SER A 604 -6.76 -42.51 -10.86
CA SER A 604 -6.92 -43.48 -9.76
C SER A 604 -7.25 -42.84 -8.42
N ASN A 605 -6.91 -41.57 -8.22
CA ASN A 605 -7.15 -40.83 -6.98
C ASN A 605 -8.13 -39.69 -7.18
N THR A 606 -8.81 -39.26 -6.12
CA THR A 606 -9.64 -38.08 -6.11
C THR A 606 -8.81 -36.80 -5.84
N MET A 607 -9.36 -35.67 -6.20
CA MET A 607 -8.78 -34.36 -5.87
C MET A 607 -9.24 -33.91 -4.48
N VAL A 608 -8.42 -33.10 -3.81
CA VAL A 608 -8.75 -32.47 -2.53
C VAL A 608 -8.64 -30.97 -2.64
N ILE A 609 -9.53 -30.23 -1.97
CA ILE A 609 -9.48 -28.77 -1.90
C ILE A 609 -8.37 -28.37 -0.93
N ARG A 610 -7.40 -27.60 -1.43
CA ARG A 610 -6.27 -27.08 -0.66
C ARG A 610 -6.21 -25.57 -0.72
N ASN A 611 -5.72 -24.97 0.37
CA ASN A 611 -5.50 -23.52 0.47
C ASN A 611 -3.99 -23.22 0.49
N SER A 612 -3.55 -22.29 -0.31
CA SER A 612 -2.15 -21.86 -0.40
C SER A 612 -2.04 -20.33 -0.39
N GLY A 613 -0.82 -19.81 -0.29
CA GLY A 613 -0.57 -18.37 -0.42
C GLY A 613 -0.96 -17.76 -1.77
N THR A 614 -1.13 -18.60 -2.81
CA THR A 614 -1.56 -18.19 -4.15
C THR A 614 -3.08 -18.32 -4.37
N GLY A 615 -3.80 -18.96 -3.47
CA GLY A 615 -5.25 -19.15 -3.56
C GLY A 615 -5.69 -20.60 -3.27
N VAL A 616 -6.95 -20.89 -3.57
CA VAL A 616 -7.55 -22.22 -3.47
C VAL A 616 -7.22 -23.00 -4.74
N PHE A 617 -6.90 -24.28 -4.58
CA PHE A 617 -6.64 -25.17 -5.71
C PHE A 617 -7.06 -26.62 -5.39
N LEU A 618 -7.28 -27.41 -6.41
CA LEU A 618 -7.48 -28.83 -6.27
C LEU A 618 -6.13 -29.55 -6.43
N GLY A 619 -5.77 -30.37 -5.46
CA GLY A 619 -4.56 -31.22 -5.50
C GLY A 619 -4.93 -32.70 -5.44
N CYS A 620 -4.19 -33.55 -6.14
CA CYS A 620 -4.42 -34.99 -6.07
C CYS A 620 -4.17 -35.52 -4.65
N ASN A 621 -5.06 -36.38 -4.15
CA ASN A 621 -4.91 -37.02 -2.84
C ASN A 621 -3.69 -37.94 -2.79
N GLY A 622 -3.27 -38.51 -3.93
CA GLY A 622 -2.06 -39.32 -4.08
C GLY A 622 -0.74 -38.55 -3.99
N TYR A 623 -0.74 -37.22 -3.70
CA TYR A 623 0.49 -36.44 -3.57
C TYR A 623 1.43 -36.93 -2.48
N ASN A 624 0.88 -37.43 -1.38
CA ASN A 624 1.65 -37.91 -0.23
C ASN A 624 2.04 -39.38 -0.33
N ASN A 625 1.61 -40.12 -1.39
CA ASN A 625 1.98 -41.50 -1.60
C ASN A 625 3.48 -41.60 -1.92
N GLU A 626 4.07 -42.76 -1.68
CA GLU A 626 5.48 -43.06 -2.00
C GLU A 626 5.60 -43.82 -3.34
N GLY A 627 6.75 -43.70 -3.97
CA GLY A 627 7.06 -44.42 -5.20
C GLY A 627 6.25 -44.01 -6.43
N GLU A 628 5.84 -44.97 -7.24
CA GLU A 628 5.11 -44.78 -8.50
C GLU A 628 3.66 -44.31 -8.28
N ASP A 629 3.09 -44.52 -7.12
CA ASP A 629 1.73 -44.07 -6.74
C ASP A 629 1.65 -42.58 -6.39
N LYS A 630 2.78 -41.89 -6.39
CA LYS A 630 2.85 -40.46 -6.11
C LYS A 630 2.36 -39.66 -7.30
N CYS A 631 1.23 -38.97 -7.12
CA CYS A 631 0.67 -38.10 -8.15
C CYS A 631 0.79 -36.63 -7.78
N LYS A 632 1.34 -35.81 -8.69
CA LYS A 632 1.48 -34.36 -8.53
C LYS A 632 0.37 -33.57 -9.26
N GLY A 633 -0.75 -34.23 -9.60
CA GLY A 633 -1.87 -33.60 -10.30
C GLY A 633 -2.42 -32.39 -9.51
N THR A 634 -2.55 -31.26 -10.15
CA THR A 634 -3.14 -30.04 -9.57
C THR A 634 -4.03 -29.36 -10.60
N LEU A 635 -5.12 -28.75 -10.14
CA LEU A 635 -5.97 -27.87 -10.93
C LEU A 635 -6.09 -26.54 -10.19
N ASN A 636 -5.59 -25.46 -10.78
CA ASN A 636 -5.73 -24.13 -10.24
C ASN A 636 -7.18 -23.67 -10.41
N LEU A 637 -7.73 -23.06 -9.36
CA LEU A 637 -9.08 -22.54 -9.35
C LEU A 637 -9.03 -21.02 -9.48
N ILE A 638 -9.95 -20.46 -10.27
CA ILE A 638 -10.09 -19.01 -10.42
C ILE A 638 -11.17 -18.57 -9.44
N SER A 639 -10.89 -17.56 -8.64
CA SER A 639 -11.81 -17.14 -7.57
C SER A 639 -13.15 -16.69 -8.12
N GLY A 640 -14.21 -16.83 -7.32
CA GLY A 640 -15.59 -16.65 -7.73
C GLY A 640 -16.01 -15.24 -8.08
N ASP A 641 -15.29 -14.24 -7.60
CA ASP A 641 -15.50 -12.87 -8.05
C ASP A 641 -15.06 -12.68 -9.53
N GLU A 642 -14.36 -13.67 -10.09
CA GLU A 642 -13.92 -13.76 -11.48
C GLU A 642 -14.78 -14.71 -12.32
N ALA A 643 -15.53 -15.61 -11.68
CA ALA A 643 -16.42 -16.57 -12.33
C ALA A 643 -17.86 -16.07 -12.26
N ILE A 644 -18.28 -15.32 -13.27
CA ILE A 644 -19.66 -14.81 -13.40
C ILE A 644 -20.47 -15.66 -14.37
N SER A 645 -21.77 -15.83 -14.08
CA SER A 645 -22.75 -16.21 -15.08
C SER A 645 -22.93 -15.04 -16.06
N LEU A 646 -23.21 -15.35 -17.33
CA LEU A 646 -23.30 -14.35 -18.42
C LEU A 646 -24.22 -13.15 -18.18
N ASP A 647 -25.12 -13.22 -17.20
CA ASP A 647 -26.22 -12.27 -17.00
C ASP A 647 -26.10 -11.38 -15.74
N ASP A 648 -25.01 -11.47 -14.94
CA ASP A 648 -24.93 -10.78 -13.64
C ASP A 648 -24.00 -9.57 -13.64
N GLN A 649 -24.57 -8.37 -13.42
CA GLN A 649 -23.83 -7.11 -13.34
C GLN A 649 -23.88 -6.38 -11.97
N ASP A 650 -24.72 -6.81 -10.99
CA ASP A 650 -24.93 -6.10 -9.73
C ASP A 650 -24.47 -6.91 -8.48
N GLU A 651 -23.72 -6.26 -7.56
CA GLU A 651 -23.15 -6.89 -6.36
C GLU A 651 -24.24 -7.39 -5.39
N ALA A 652 -25.38 -6.69 -5.28
CA ALA A 652 -26.50 -7.11 -4.42
C ALA A 652 -27.21 -8.33 -5.01
N SER A 653 -27.38 -8.37 -6.33
CA SER A 653 -27.92 -9.50 -7.09
C SER A 653 -27.01 -10.72 -6.97
N ASN A 654 -25.68 -10.52 -7.03
CA ASN A 654 -24.70 -11.58 -6.83
C ASN A 654 -24.75 -12.16 -5.42
N LEU A 655 -24.95 -11.35 -4.39
CA LEU A 655 -25.09 -11.82 -3.00
C LEU A 655 -26.38 -12.64 -2.79
N MET A 656 -27.49 -12.27 -3.43
CA MET A 656 -28.74 -13.05 -3.39
C MET A 656 -28.62 -14.39 -4.07
N LYS A 657 -27.86 -14.46 -5.17
CA LYS A 657 -27.66 -15.68 -5.96
C LYS A 657 -26.54 -16.59 -5.43
N ARG A 658 -25.78 -16.13 -4.41
CA ARG A 658 -24.74 -16.97 -3.80
C ARG A 658 -25.39 -18.21 -3.18
N GLU A 659 -24.87 -19.35 -3.57
CA GLU A 659 -25.21 -20.64 -2.94
C GLU A 659 -24.82 -20.60 -1.45
N ARG A 660 -25.65 -21.23 -0.64
CA ARG A 660 -25.39 -21.41 0.78
C ARG A 660 -24.99 -22.84 1.06
N CYS A 661 -24.00 -23.01 1.95
CA CYS A 661 -23.51 -24.33 2.32
C CYS A 661 -24.62 -25.14 3.01
N HIS A 662 -24.90 -26.32 2.50
CA HIS A 662 -25.89 -27.24 3.04
C HIS A 662 -25.53 -27.81 4.44
N ILE A 663 -24.25 -27.67 4.86
CA ILE A 663 -23.77 -28.17 6.16
C ILE A 663 -23.92 -27.07 7.23
N CYS A 664 -23.44 -25.83 6.96
CA CYS A 664 -23.34 -24.77 7.98
C CYS A 664 -24.08 -23.48 7.64
N GLY A 665 -24.76 -23.38 6.49
CA GLY A 665 -25.55 -22.21 6.08
C GLY A 665 -24.74 -21.00 5.62
N THR A 666 -23.42 -20.99 5.74
CA THR A 666 -22.55 -19.89 5.31
C THR A 666 -22.55 -19.78 3.79
N SER A 667 -22.42 -18.56 3.24
CA SER A 667 -22.28 -18.35 1.81
C SER A 667 -21.06 -19.09 1.26
N MET A 668 -21.18 -19.64 0.05
CA MET A 668 -20.11 -20.39 -0.60
C MET A 668 -19.26 -19.49 -1.48
N ASP A 669 -17.95 -19.69 -1.44
CA ASP A 669 -17.01 -19.09 -2.40
C ASP A 669 -17.10 -19.86 -3.72
N ASN A 670 -17.13 -19.15 -4.84
CA ASN A 670 -17.24 -19.74 -6.18
C ASN A 670 -15.88 -19.81 -6.84
N PHE A 671 -15.61 -20.89 -7.55
CA PHE A 671 -14.37 -21.06 -8.30
C PHE A 671 -14.64 -21.67 -9.66
N LEU A 672 -14.12 -21.08 -10.72
CA LEU A 672 -14.18 -21.66 -12.04
C LEU A 672 -13.18 -22.81 -12.14
N MET A 673 -13.65 -23.99 -12.51
CA MET A 673 -12.83 -25.16 -12.81
C MET A 673 -12.45 -25.18 -14.29
N ASP A 674 -13.45 -25.03 -15.14
CA ASP A 674 -13.37 -24.93 -16.61
C ASP A 674 -14.62 -24.20 -17.16
N GLU A 675 -14.76 -24.11 -18.46
CA GLU A 675 -15.87 -23.39 -19.11
C GLU A 675 -17.26 -23.99 -18.83
N THR A 676 -17.31 -25.24 -18.36
CA THR A 676 -18.55 -25.98 -18.11
C THR A 676 -18.82 -26.27 -16.65
N ARG A 677 -17.84 -26.07 -15.76
CA ARG A 677 -17.94 -26.43 -14.35
C ARG A 677 -17.45 -25.33 -13.44
N LYS A 678 -18.24 -25.05 -12.44
CA LYS A 678 -17.96 -24.10 -11.35
C LYS A 678 -18.04 -24.85 -10.01
N LEU A 679 -17.04 -24.68 -9.18
CA LEU A 679 -16.95 -25.27 -7.85
C LEU A 679 -17.35 -24.23 -6.81
N HIS A 680 -18.34 -24.56 -6.02
CA HIS A 680 -18.73 -23.82 -4.83
C HIS A 680 -18.08 -24.47 -3.61
N VAL A 681 -17.34 -23.70 -2.84
CA VAL A 681 -16.66 -24.16 -1.62
C VAL A 681 -17.21 -23.36 -0.44
N CYS A 682 -17.55 -24.02 0.65
CA CYS A 682 -18.03 -23.34 1.85
C CYS A 682 -17.11 -22.19 2.27
N GLY A 683 -17.70 -21.03 2.60
CA GLY A 683 -16.96 -19.86 3.12
C GLY A 683 -16.14 -20.20 4.37
N ASN A 684 -16.59 -21.17 5.19
CA ASN A 684 -15.86 -21.65 6.37
C ASN A 684 -14.84 -22.77 6.06
N ASN A 685 -14.54 -23.09 4.79
CA ASN A 685 -13.48 -24.05 4.46
C ASN A 685 -12.11 -23.52 4.93
N PRO A 686 -11.25 -24.35 5.54
CA PRO A 686 -11.32 -25.81 5.68
C PRO A 686 -12.13 -26.36 6.87
N ASP A 687 -12.68 -25.51 7.73
CA ASP A 687 -13.38 -25.93 8.95
C ASP A 687 -14.76 -26.56 8.65
N CYS A 688 -15.31 -26.26 7.49
CA CYS A 688 -16.49 -26.91 6.95
C CYS A 688 -16.13 -27.54 5.58
N SER A 689 -16.49 -28.81 5.42
CA SER A 689 -16.20 -29.60 4.21
C SER A 689 -17.21 -29.43 3.08
N GLY A 690 -18.19 -28.51 3.24
CA GLY A 690 -19.24 -28.33 2.23
C GLY A 690 -18.69 -27.83 0.89
N TYR A 691 -19.04 -28.51 -0.20
CA TYR A 691 -18.79 -28.07 -1.57
C TYR A 691 -19.94 -28.53 -2.49
N LYS A 692 -20.03 -27.90 -3.66
CA LYS A 692 -21.01 -28.25 -4.71
C LYS A 692 -20.39 -27.95 -6.08
N ILE A 693 -20.66 -28.76 -7.07
CA ILE A 693 -20.27 -28.51 -8.46
C ILE A 693 -21.50 -28.09 -9.23
N GLU A 694 -21.42 -26.94 -9.87
CA GLU A 694 -22.45 -26.43 -10.78
C GLU A 694 -22.01 -26.69 -12.21
N GLN A 695 -22.94 -27.25 -13.03
CA GLN A 695 -22.77 -27.46 -14.46
C GLN A 695 -23.42 -26.29 -15.21
N GLY A 696 -22.75 -25.75 -16.22
CA GLY A 696 -23.28 -24.64 -17.02
C GLY A 696 -22.26 -24.12 -18.03
N ALA A 697 -22.55 -22.97 -18.62
CA ALA A 697 -21.60 -22.23 -19.44
C ALA A 697 -21.10 -21.03 -18.64
N PHE A 698 -19.82 -20.96 -18.39
CA PHE A 698 -19.21 -19.93 -17.54
C PHE A 698 -18.15 -19.13 -18.28
N LYS A 699 -18.07 -17.81 -18.01
CA LYS A 699 -17.02 -16.93 -18.49
C LYS A 699 -16.23 -16.33 -17.34
N LEU A 700 -15.02 -15.92 -17.65
CA LEU A 700 -14.14 -15.21 -16.74
C LEU A 700 -14.48 -13.72 -16.69
N LYS A 701 -14.67 -13.15 -15.54
CA LYS A 701 -14.83 -11.71 -15.36
C LYS A 701 -13.60 -10.98 -15.90
N GLY A 702 -13.81 -10.10 -16.89
CA GLY A 702 -12.77 -9.28 -17.48
C GLY A 702 -11.96 -9.95 -18.61
N TYR A 703 -12.41 -11.12 -19.11
CA TYR A 703 -11.89 -11.74 -20.31
C TYR A 703 -12.99 -12.41 -21.12
N ASP A 704 -13.39 -11.80 -22.21
CA ASP A 704 -14.42 -12.29 -23.12
C ASP A 704 -13.85 -12.91 -24.41
N GLY A 705 -12.54 -13.13 -24.42
CA GLY A 705 -11.84 -13.67 -25.59
C GLY A 705 -11.85 -15.18 -25.66
N PRO A 706 -11.42 -15.74 -26.80
CA PRO A 706 -11.31 -17.17 -27.03
C PRO A 706 -10.20 -17.78 -26.18
N LEU A 707 -10.24 -19.13 -26.02
CA LEU A 707 -9.10 -19.91 -25.51
C LEU A 707 -7.84 -19.51 -26.29
N LEU A 708 -6.76 -19.24 -25.56
CA LEU A 708 -5.49 -18.87 -26.16
C LEU A 708 -4.66 -20.10 -26.46
N GLU A 709 -4.17 -20.15 -27.68
CA GLU A 709 -3.10 -21.08 -28.02
C GLU A 709 -1.73 -20.47 -27.74
N CYS A 710 -0.82 -21.29 -27.29
CA CYS A 710 0.55 -20.90 -27.01
C CYS A 710 1.28 -20.58 -28.33
N HIS A 711 1.74 -19.36 -28.48
CA HIS A 711 2.47 -18.92 -29.67
C HIS A 711 3.82 -19.62 -29.90
N LYS A 712 4.30 -20.40 -28.92
CA LYS A 712 5.56 -21.15 -29.04
C LYS A 712 5.37 -22.61 -29.40
N CYS A 713 4.32 -23.26 -28.93
CA CYS A 713 4.15 -24.71 -29.12
C CYS A 713 2.75 -25.14 -29.56
N GLY A 714 1.82 -24.20 -29.76
CA GLY A 714 0.45 -24.49 -30.19
C GLY A 714 -0.45 -25.12 -29.10
N ALA A 715 0.08 -25.46 -27.91
CA ALA A 715 -0.72 -26.02 -26.84
C ALA A 715 -1.63 -24.96 -26.22
N GLU A 716 -2.72 -25.41 -25.64
CA GLU A 716 -3.67 -24.56 -24.92
C GLU A 716 -3.01 -23.82 -23.73
N MET A 717 -3.44 -22.59 -23.48
CA MET A 717 -2.96 -21.78 -22.36
C MET A 717 -4.07 -21.59 -21.33
N GLN A 718 -3.76 -21.88 -20.08
CA GLN A 718 -4.66 -21.68 -18.93
C GLN A 718 -4.45 -20.30 -18.31
N LEU A 719 -5.55 -19.59 -18.00
CA LEU A 719 -5.49 -18.34 -17.24
C LEU A 719 -5.17 -18.62 -15.77
N ASN A 720 -4.18 -17.90 -15.25
CA ASN A 720 -3.73 -17.98 -13.86
C ASN A 720 -3.65 -16.58 -13.23
N THR A 721 -3.74 -16.52 -11.91
CA THR A 721 -3.51 -15.28 -11.15
C THR A 721 -2.13 -15.32 -10.48
N GLY A 722 -1.30 -14.31 -10.73
CA GLY A 722 0.04 -14.18 -10.16
C GLY A 722 0.23 -12.88 -9.39
N LYS A 723 1.41 -12.73 -8.78
CA LYS A 723 1.80 -11.52 -8.03
C LYS A 723 1.63 -10.21 -8.82
N PHE A 724 1.71 -10.27 -10.15
CA PHE A 724 1.65 -9.12 -11.06
C PHE A 724 0.34 -9.02 -11.85
N GLY A 725 -0.70 -9.77 -11.45
CA GLY A 725 -1.99 -9.84 -12.11
C GLY A 725 -2.25 -11.15 -12.85
N LYS A 726 -3.31 -11.18 -13.66
CA LYS A 726 -3.72 -12.36 -14.43
C LYS A 726 -2.79 -12.61 -15.61
N TYR A 727 -2.50 -13.87 -15.87
CA TYR A 727 -1.67 -14.29 -17.01
C TYR A 727 -2.07 -15.68 -17.50
N PHE A 728 -1.89 -15.94 -18.77
CA PHE A 728 -2.03 -17.25 -19.37
C PHE A 728 -0.72 -18.04 -19.23
N LEU A 729 -0.81 -19.30 -18.82
CA LEU A 729 0.29 -20.24 -18.73
C LEU A 729 0.04 -21.38 -19.71
N CYS A 730 1.03 -21.72 -20.52
CA CYS A 730 0.97 -22.87 -21.42
C CYS A 730 0.86 -24.17 -20.63
N LEU A 731 -0.08 -25.03 -21.00
CA LEU A 731 -0.31 -26.33 -20.35
C LEU A 731 0.73 -27.38 -20.71
N ASN A 732 1.60 -27.12 -21.71
CA ASN A 732 2.70 -27.99 -22.02
C ASN A 732 3.85 -27.78 -21.02
N ASP A 733 4.11 -28.76 -20.17
CA ASP A 733 5.13 -28.71 -19.11
C ASP A 733 6.55 -28.39 -19.63
N ASN A 734 6.84 -28.72 -20.87
CA ASN A 734 8.13 -28.44 -21.48
C ASN A 734 8.23 -27.03 -22.09
N CYS A 735 7.10 -26.30 -22.19
CA CYS A 735 7.08 -24.99 -22.81
C CYS A 735 7.22 -23.85 -21.80
N GLY A 736 6.44 -23.85 -20.72
CA GLY A 736 6.48 -22.85 -19.64
C GLY A 736 6.22 -21.41 -20.09
N THR A 737 5.66 -21.19 -21.29
CA THR A 737 5.38 -19.85 -21.84
C THR A 737 4.23 -19.20 -21.10
N THR A 738 4.38 -17.93 -20.77
CA THR A 738 3.34 -17.12 -20.12
C THR A 738 2.96 -15.89 -20.97
N ARG A 739 1.70 -15.45 -20.87
CA ARG A 739 1.19 -14.25 -21.54
C ARG A 739 0.29 -13.48 -20.59
N ASN A 740 0.65 -12.25 -20.26
CA ASN A 740 -0.12 -11.45 -19.29
C ASN A 740 -1.46 -10.98 -19.87
N LEU A 741 -2.49 -10.91 -19.03
CA LEU A 741 -3.75 -10.25 -19.33
C LEU A 741 -3.64 -8.77 -18.95
N GLN A 742 -4.00 -7.86 -19.84
CA GLN A 742 -4.01 -6.42 -19.59
C GLN A 742 -5.26 -6.01 -18.80
N ARG A 743 -5.25 -4.81 -18.23
CA ARG A 743 -6.41 -4.28 -17.45
C ARG A 743 -7.67 -4.04 -18.31
N ASN A 744 -7.52 -3.91 -19.62
CA ASN A 744 -8.63 -3.78 -20.55
C ASN A 744 -9.28 -5.14 -20.93
N GLY A 745 -8.85 -6.24 -20.30
CA GLY A 745 -9.35 -7.58 -20.59
C GLY A 745 -8.76 -8.23 -21.84
N GLU A 746 -7.75 -7.62 -22.48
CA GLU A 746 -7.09 -8.20 -23.65
C GLU A 746 -5.79 -8.91 -23.25
N PRO A 747 -5.47 -10.07 -23.86
CA PRO A 747 -4.15 -10.65 -23.73
C PRO A 747 -3.09 -9.70 -24.25
N LYS A 748 -1.99 -9.54 -23.52
CA LYS A 748 -0.89 -8.71 -23.99
C LYS A 748 -0.47 -9.16 -25.40
N PRO A 749 -0.30 -8.24 -26.37
CA PRO A 749 0.12 -8.61 -27.72
C PRO A 749 1.34 -9.53 -27.73
N ILE A 750 1.34 -10.52 -28.62
CA ILE A 750 2.53 -11.34 -28.85
C ILE A 750 3.55 -10.45 -29.54
N VAL A 751 4.57 -10.09 -28.81
CA VAL A 751 5.72 -9.38 -29.39
C VAL A 751 6.78 -10.43 -29.59
N MET A 752 7.06 -10.76 -30.84
CA MET A 752 8.23 -11.56 -31.18
C MET A 752 9.45 -10.66 -30.97
N GLU A 753 10.24 -10.98 -29.96
CA GLU A 753 11.50 -10.28 -29.72
C GLU A 753 12.44 -10.62 -30.88
N PRO A 754 13.05 -9.62 -31.54
CA PRO A 754 13.90 -9.88 -32.69
C PRO A 754 15.10 -10.75 -32.27
N ILE A 755 15.15 -11.98 -32.78
CA ILE A 755 16.29 -12.86 -32.62
C ILE A 755 17.34 -12.42 -33.66
N LEU A 756 18.50 -12.04 -33.15
CA LEU A 756 19.64 -11.73 -34.00
C LEU A 756 20.37 -13.04 -34.34
N SER A 757 19.85 -13.75 -35.34
CA SER A 757 20.35 -15.09 -35.75
C SER A 757 21.82 -15.09 -36.16
N GLU A 758 22.33 -13.93 -36.54
CA GLU A 758 23.73 -13.73 -36.97
C GLU A 758 24.67 -13.52 -35.78
N LEU A 759 24.12 -13.32 -34.57
CA LEU A 759 24.87 -13.04 -33.37
C LEU A 759 24.77 -14.18 -32.35
N ALA A 760 25.76 -15.10 -32.39
CA ALA A 760 25.83 -16.22 -31.45
C ALA A 760 26.22 -15.75 -30.04
N CYS A 761 25.71 -16.45 -29.01
CA CYS A 761 26.16 -16.29 -27.63
C CYS A 761 27.59 -16.80 -27.45
N GLU A 762 28.37 -16.17 -26.54
CA GLU A 762 29.81 -16.47 -26.37
C GLU A 762 30.05 -17.79 -25.62
N LYS A 763 29.10 -18.23 -24.77
CA LYS A 763 29.30 -19.37 -23.84
C LYS A 763 28.42 -20.58 -24.13
N PHE A 764 27.38 -20.40 -24.92
CA PHE A 764 26.39 -21.46 -25.20
C PHE A 764 25.98 -21.45 -26.69
N GLU A 765 25.59 -22.58 -27.21
CA GLU A 765 24.98 -22.69 -28.55
C GLU A 765 23.57 -22.06 -28.55
N ASP A 766 23.52 -20.74 -28.65
CA ASP A 766 22.33 -19.91 -28.60
C ASP A 766 22.58 -18.59 -29.35
N HIS A 767 21.55 -17.83 -29.63
CA HIS A 767 21.62 -16.52 -30.27
C HIS A 767 21.11 -15.42 -29.35
N TYR A 768 21.58 -14.20 -29.58
CA TYR A 768 21.09 -13.06 -28.82
C TYR A 768 19.74 -12.54 -29.33
N LEU A 769 18.94 -12.06 -28.41
CA LEU A 769 17.77 -11.20 -28.62
C LEU A 769 18.14 -9.78 -28.29
N LEU A 770 17.72 -8.81 -29.08
CA LEU A 770 17.79 -7.40 -28.73
C LEU A 770 16.60 -7.07 -27.80
N ARG A 771 16.92 -6.46 -26.66
CA ARG A 771 15.93 -6.04 -25.64
C ARG A 771 16.27 -4.67 -25.10
N ASP A 772 15.27 -4.02 -24.52
CA ASP A 772 15.45 -2.81 -23.74
C ASP A 772 15.02 -2.98 -22.27
N SER A 773 15.48 -2.09 -21.44
CA SER A 773 15.15 -2.01 -20.01
C SER A 773 15.23 -0.57 -19.51
N MET A 774 14.91 -0.33 -18.24
CA MET A 774 15.18 0.97 -17.57
C MET A 774 16.68 1.36 -17.57
N LYS A 775 17.57 0.51 -18.08
CA LYS A 775 19.01 0.75 -18.21
C LYS A 775 19.45 0.82 -19.68
N GLY A 776 18.52 0.98 -20.61
CA GLY A 776 18.75 1.06 -22.05
C GLY A 776 18.77 -0.30 -22.74
N LEU A 777 19.30 -0.32 -23.98
CA LEU A 777 19.39 -1.48 -24.83
C LEU A 777 20.41 -2.51 -24.34
N PHE A 778 20.11 -3.80 -24.46
CA PHE A 778 21.02 -4.90 -24.12
C PHE A 778 20.72 -6.16 -24.97
N LEU A 779 21.71 -7.01 -25.08
CA LEU A 779 21.58 -8.33 -25.70
C LEU A 779 21.34 -9.37 -24.62
N ALA A 780 20.36 -10.24 -24.81
CA ALA A 780 20.04 -11.36 -23.93
C ALA A 780 19.94 -12.66 -24.71
N ALA A 781 20.39 -13.76 -24.13
CA ALA A 781 20.31 -15.08 -24.76
C ALA A 781 18.85 -15.51 -25.00
N SER A 782 18.55 -16.10 -26.15
CA SER A 782 17.20 -16.48 -26.58
C SER A 782 16.61 -17.62 -25.73
N LYS A 783 17.45 -18.53 -25.22
CA LYS A 783 17.04 -19.68 -24.38
C LYS A 783 16.99 -19.36 -22.89
N TYR A 784 16.76 -18.09 -22.48
CA TYR A 784 16.54 -17.77 -21.07
C TYR A 784 15.33 -18.55 -20.49
N PRO A 785 15.36 -19.12 -19.25
CA PRO A 785 16.40 -18.99 -18.22
C PRO A 785 17.50 -20.06 -18.26
N LYS A 786 17.51 -20.97 -19.25
CA LYS A 786 18.56 -22.02 -19.40
C LYS A 786 19.91 -21.36 -19.70
N ASN A 787 19.93 -20.41 -20.62
CA ASN A 787 21.07 -19.53 -20.83
C ASN A 787 20.78 -18.13 -20.27
N ARG A 788 21.65 -17.62 -19.40
CA ARG A 788 21.48 -16.30 -18.73
C ARG A 788 22.50 -15.28 -19.22
N GLU A 789 23.10 -15.51 -20.35
CA GLU A 789 24.08 -14.61 -20.92
C GLU A 789 23.44 -13.30 -21.35
N THR A 790 24.03 -12.19 -20.92
CA THR A 790 23.59 -10.83 -21.26
C THR A 790 24.79 -9.91 -21.40
N ARG A 791 24.77 -9.01 -22.38
CA ARG A 791 25.80 -7.98 -22.55
C ARG A 791 25.23 -6.71 -23.21
N ALA A 792 25.97 -5.63 -23.15
CA ALA A 792 25.68 -4.45 -23.95
C ALA A 792 26.05 -4.69 -25.42
N PRO A 793 25.29 -4.12 -26.38
CA PRO A 793 25.61 -4.23 -27.80
C PRO A 793 26.91 -3.46 -28.13
N LYS A 794 27.80 -4.06 -28.92
CA LYS A 794 28.87 -3.31 -29.56
C LYS A 794 28.31 -2.56 -30.76
N ILE A 795 28.71 -1.34 -30.99
CA ILE A 795 28.12 -0.50 -32.04
C ILE A 795 28.34 -1.09 -33.45
N GLU A 796 29.46 -1.73 -33.70
CA GLU A 796 29.79 -2.38 -34.96
C GLU A 796 28.82 -3.54 -35.28
N GLU A 797 28.52 -4.40 -34.28
CA GLU A 797 27.56 -5.49 -34.40
C GLU A 797 26.13 -4.91 -34.56
N PHE A 798 25.83 -3.85 -33.83
CA PHE A 798 24.52 -3.22 -33.82
C PHE A 798 24.17 -2.64 -35.20
N ILE A 799 25.06 -1.85 -35.78
CA ILE A 799 24.86 -1.24 -37.09
C ILE A 799 24.79 -2.29 -38.22
N SER A 800 25.52 -3.40 -38.09
CA SER A 800 25.54 -4.43 -39.13
C SER A 800 24.30 -5.30 -39.18
N ILE A 801 23.56 -5.46 -38.06
CA ILE A 801 22.49 -6.44 -37.93
C ILE A 801 21.12 -5.79 -37.62
N VAL A 802 21.11 -4.67 -36.90
CA VAL A 802 19.87 -4.03 -36.40
C VAL A 802 19.37 -3.01 -37.43
N THR A 803 18.13 -3.16 -37.83
CA THR A 803 17.41 -2.18 -38.65
C THR A 803 16.52 -1.28 -37.76
N GLU A 804 15.92 -0.23 -38.36
CA GLU A 804 14.94 0.60 -37.68
C GLU A 804 13.76 -0.23 -37.16
N ASP A 805 13.26 -1.17 -37.97
CA ASP A 805 12.16 -2.07 -37.60
C ASP A 805 12.58 -2.99 -36.45
N THR A 806 13.79 -3.56 -36.50
CA THR A 806 14.33 -4.39 -35.42
C THR A 806 14.41 -3.58 -34.12
N LEU A 807 14.80 -2.32 -34.18
CA LEU A 807 14.90 -1.45 -33.02
C LEU A 807 13.51 -1.09 -32.49
N MET A 808 12.55 -0.83 -33.35
CA MET A 808 11.15 -0.61 -32.98
C MET A 808 10.56 -1.81 -32.24
N ASP A 809 10.82 -3.03 -32.77
CA ASP A 809 10.33 -4.29 -32.19
C ASP A 809 11.00 -4.64 -30.85
N ALA A 810 12.23 -4.21 -30.64
CA ALA A 810 12.99 -4.47 -29.42
C ALA A 810 12.63 -3.55 -28.25
N CYS A 811 12.17 -2.32 -28.54
CA CYS A 811 11.97 -1.27 -27.54
C CYS A 811 10.59 -1.34 -26.89
N ARG A 812 10.56 -1.58 -25.56
CA ARG A 812 9.35 -1.65 -24.72
C ARG A 812 9.34 -0.68 -23.55
N TYR A 813 10.53 -0.32 -23.06
CA TYR A 813 10.72 0.57 -21.91
C TYR A 813 11.11 1.98 -22.36
N LEU A 814 11.70 2.10 -23.53
CA LEU A 814 12.00 3.39 -24.15
C LEU A 814 10.69 3.98 -24.71
N LYS A 815 10.39 5.23 -24.31
CA LYS A 815 9.11 5.88 -24.60
C LYS A 815 8.91 6.16 -26.09
N ASP A 816 10.00 6.44 -26.80
CA ASP A 816 9.98 6.76 -28.22
C ASP A 816 11.20 6.14 -28.90
N PRO A 817 11.08 4.91 -29.44
CA PRO A 817 12.18 4.23 -30.09
C PRO A 817 12.80 4.99 -31.26
N LYS A 818 12.02 5.80 -31.98
CA LYS A 818 12.51 6.61 -33.13
C LYS A 818 13.58 7.62 -32.74
N LYS A 819 13.51 8.12 -31.53
CA LYS A 819 14.55 9.03 -30.97
C LYS A 819 15.92 8.38 -30.82
N HIS A 820 16.02 7.07 -30.95
CA HIS A 820 17.26 6.33 -30.80
C HIS A 820 17.81 5.80 -32.12
N PHE A 821 17.21 6.16 -33.28
CA PHE A 821 17.69 5.76 -34.61
C PHE A 821 19.09 6.29 -34.94
N TYR A 822 19.53 7.38 -34.26
CA TYR A 822 20.90 7.88 -34.38
C TYR A 822 21.97 6.82 -34.03
N LEU A 823 21.62 5.77 -33.26
CA LEU A 823 22.52 4.67 -32.95
C LEU A 823 22.94 3.89 -34.20
N LEU A 824 22.13 3.87 -35.25
CA LEU A 824 22.43 3.19 -36.51
C LEU A 824 23.50 3.90 -37.35
N SER A 825 23.92 5.11 -36.97
CA SER A 825 24.95 5.91 -37.62
C SER A 825 26.15 6.24 -36.72
N GLY A 826 26.34 5.52 -35.62
CA GLY A 826 27.36 5.80 -34.64
C GLY A 826 28.79 5.46 -35.10
N PRO A 827 29.82 6.15 -34.59
CA PRO A 827 31.20 5.80 -34.88
C PRO A 827 31.56 4.42 -34.33
N LEU A 828 32.29 3.61 -35.11
CA LEU A 828 32.61 2.23 -34.72
C LEU A 828 33.75 2.13 -33.69
N LYS A 829 34.74 3.01 -33.76
CA LYS A 829 35.94 3.00 -32.93
C LYS A 829 36.33 4.40 -32.49
N ASP A 830 36.97 4.51 -31.34
CA ASP A 830 37.52 5.76 -30.83
C ASP A 830 38.85 6.12 -31.60
N LYS A 831 39.43 7.29 -31.25
CA LYS A 831 40.67 7.77 -31.86
C LYS A 831 41.88 6.84 -31.62
N ASP A 832 41.79 6.02 -30.57
CA ASP A 832 42.83 5.02 -30.23
C ASP A 832 42.48 3.63 -30.84
N LYS A 833 41.50 3.56 -31.77
CA LYS A 833 41.02 2.37 -32.49
C LYS A 833 40.33 1.31 -31.61
N ASN A 834 39.91 1.63 -30.38
CA ASN A 834 39.16 0.73 -29.52
C ASN A 834 37.64 0.74 -29.91
N PRO A 835 36.97 -0.40 -29.86
CA PRO A 835 35.55 -0.48 -30.24
C PRO A 835 34.65 0.25 -29.24
N TYR A 836 33.58 0.84 -29.76
CA TYR A 836 32.50 1.43 -28.93
C TYR A 836 31.43 0.42 -28.57
N VAL A 837 30.87 0.58 -27.34
CA VAL A 837 29.75 -0.18 -26.77
C VAL A 837 28.66 0.79 -26.41
N ILE A 838 27.42 0.43 -26.72
CA ILE A 838 26.23 1.24 -26.45
C ILE A 838 25.96 1.26 -24.94
N ARG A 839 25.77 2.47 -24.40
CA ARG A 839 25.45 2.71 -22.99
C ARG A 839 24.29 3.69 -22.89
N TYR A 840 23.61 3.73 -21.78
CA TYR A 840 22.42 4.57 -21.58
C TYR A 840 22.57 5.53 -20.42
N ASN A 841 22.23 6.81 -20.68
CA ASN A 841 22.14 7.85 -19.66
C ASN A 841 20.68 8.02 -19.24
N LYS A 842 20.34 7.50 -18.06
CA LYS A 842 18.97 7.53 -17.54
C LYS A 842 18.47 8.95 -17.21
N ALA A 843 19.36 9.89 -16.92
CA ALA A 843 18.98 11.25 -16.56
C ALA A 843 18.52 12.06 -17.78
N GLU A 844 19.09 11.78 -18.94
CA GLU A 844 18.83 12.48 -20.20
C GLU A 844 17.97 11.66 -21.18
N ASP A 845 17.62 10.42 -20.81
CA ASP A 845 16.88 9.46 -21.65
C ASP A 845 17.56 9.25 -23.02
N THR A 846 18.91 9.20 -23.04
CA THR A 846 19.71 9.10 -24.25
C THR A 846 20.71 7.94 -24.17
N HIS A 847 21.06 7.37 -25.33
CA HIS A 847 22.18 6.44 -25.41
C HIS A 847 23.44 7.20 -25.82
N TYR A 848 24.59 6.75 -25.32
CA TYR A 848 25.91 7.22 -25.68
C TYR A 848 26.85 6.03 -25.91
N LEU A 849 27.94 6.26 -26.58
CA LEU A 849 28.96 5.25 -26.85
C LEU A 849 30.12 5.41 -25.86
N ALA A 850 30.53 4.29 -25.27
CA ALA A 850 31.74 4.24 -24.42
C ALA A 850 32.71 3.26 -25.02
N SER A 851 33.97 3.66 -25.26
CA SER A 851 34.96 2.75 -25.82
C SER A 851 35.47 1.77 -24.79
N GLU A 852 35.77 0.55 -25.21
CA GLU A 852 36.27 -0.53 -24.37
C GLU A 852 37.50 -1.21 -24.99
N LYS A 853 38.52 -1.47 -24.14
CA LYS A 853 39.70 -2.27 -24.46
C LYS A 853 39.78 -3.43 -23.46
N ASP A 854 39.87 -4.67 -23.97
CA ASP A 854 39.94 -5.90 -23.15
C ASP A 854 38.83 -5.98 -22.07
N GLY A 855 37.59 -5.57 -22.41
CA GLY A 855 36.43 -5.56 -21.51
C GLY A 855 36.44 -4.45 -20.46
N LYS A 856 37.42 -3.53 -20.47
CA LYS A 856 37.53 -2.38 -19.58
C LYS A 856 37.24 -1.08 -20.33
N LYS A 857 36.43 -0.20 -19.72
CA LYS A 857 36.14 1.12 -20.29
C LYS A 857 37.40 1.95 -20.41
N THR A 858 37.60 2.59 -21.56
CA THR A 858 38.64 3.60 -21.78
C THR A 858 38.15 5.00 -21.34
N LYS A 859 38.90 6.04 -21.59
CA LYS A 859 38.52 7.44 -21.31
C LYS A 859 37.66 8.06 -22.42
N TRP A 860 37.52 7.40 -23.57
CA TRP A 860 36.79 7.92 -24.71
C TRP A 860 35.29 7.60 -24.64
N THR A 861 34.48 8.62 -24.92
CA THR A 861 33.01 8.50 -25.10
C THR A 861 32.57 9.30 -26.32
N ALA A 862 31.52 8.85 -27.00
CA ALA A 862 30.87 9.63 -28.06
C ALA A 862 29.40 9.87 -27.66
N VAL A 863 28.95 11.10 -27.78
CA VAL A 863 27.57 11.56 -27.48
C VAL A 863 26.97 12.14 -28.74
N PHE A 864 25.71 11.84 -29.01
CA PHE A 864 24.95 12.40 -30.11
C PHE A 864 24.31 13.73 -29.64
N ASP A 865 24.69 14.83 -30.28
CA ASP A 865 24.23 16.16 -29.94
C ASP A 865 24.15 17.03 -31.22
N ASN A 866 23.04 17.78 -31.41
CA ASN A 866 22.76 18.59 -32.60
C ASN A 866 22.95 17.82 -33.91
N ASP A 867 22.34 16.62 -34.00
CA ASP A 867 22.38 15.71 -35.16
C ASP A 867 23.76 15.20 -35.58
N GLU A 868 24.76 15.33 -34.71
CA GLU A 868 26.14 14.83 -34.95
C GLU A 868 26.70 14.06 -33.75
N TRP A 869 27.53 13.06 -34.03
CA TRP A 869 28.32 12.36 -33.04
C TRP A 869 29.56 13.14 -32.64
N ARG A 870 29.72 13.45 -31.38
CA ARG A 870 30.90 14.14 -30.83
C ARG A 870 31.66 13.28 -29.87
N GLU A 871 32.93 13.05 -30.19
CA GLU A 871 33.82 12.33 -29.31
C GLU A 871 34.40 13.25 -28.22
N GLN A 872 34.45 12.76 -27.00
CA GLN A 872 34.98 13.49 -25.85
C GLN A 872 35.82 12.56 -24.94
N LEU A 873 36.84 13.16 -24.35
CA LEU A 873 37.59 12.52 -23.28
C LEU A 873 36.90 12.75 -21.95
N LYS A 874 36.55 11.69 -21.27
CA LYS A 874 36.00 11.79 -19.91
C LYS A 874 37.14 12.16 -18.97
N LYS A 875 37.08 13.36 -18.36
CA LYS A 875 37.99 13.84 -17.35
C LYS A 875 38.02 13.01 -16.08
#